data_d567dc457446b45d5ffd0d8f0f2985f3
#
_entry.id   d567dc457446b45d5ffd0d8f0f2985f3
#
_cell.length_a   1.000
_cell.length_b   1.000
_cell.length_c   1.000
_cell.angle_alpha   90.00
_cell.angle_beta   90.00
_cell.angle_gamma   90.00
#
_symmetry.space_group_name_H-M   'P 1'
#
loop_
_entity.id
_entity.type
_entity.pdbx_description
1 polymer ?
#
loop_
_entity_poly.entity_id
_entity_poly.type
_entity_poly.pdbx_seq_one_letter_code
_entity_poly.pdbx_strand_id
1 'polypeptide(L)'
;MLTAVPDPFYQKNEINIAKYTGYLTDTLTLSAMYGESTLHKRQINPSILPGVPLLGGVTNQNPAITGGTPITNNQSGAVGINAKDKSKGMRVDLEWVLGRHTLTAGIDNIKFEAFNEGQDQLVDRWIYGRTTGNIVPGHVGSPASPSNPNGYYAYKLIFKTATSMSLDQKAYYLEDRWQITDNFLLSLGIRNDKFTNKNNVGEAYLDAKNQWAPRIGFSWDVNGDASMKVFGNAGRYFLALPNNVAIRGASASTFTREYFTYTGIAPDGTPTGLTPVPRTDGGSGPYSSNGEYGTPVDVKAFAPSDLKNMYQDEFILGMEKMLTPNLMLGAKLTHRSLKAAVDDFCDPYALMDAAGLTPVDFQNGKFIATNSGGNRMEVAFCYMFNPGGSNTYSFANVDASNNPTGTRTDIKISSAQLGFDQGVKRTYVALDLYLDRPWDGKWEARIDYTFSKSRGNTEGQVKSEFGQTNISKTQDWDAAALMRYSYGYLANDRRHQLKMRGSYAITDEWLVSGNVRIVSGAPISCLGYFNPGNIDENDPAADPVGYGSSYHTCFGQIATPGSQRTPWTKTIDLGLVYRPAYFDKKLAVGLNVRNLTNDRKVTQVDVTSETAPYTVDNNYLRPIALQPPRTVQFSVTYDW
;
A
#
# COMPACT_ATOMS: atom_id res chain seq x y z
N MET A 1 6.56 24.01 -19.63
CA MET A 1 7.78 23.24 -19.95
C MET A 1 7.68 21.90 -19.26
N LEU A 2 7.78 20.80 -19.98
CA LEU A 2 7.98 19.47 -19.39
C LEU A 2 9.42 19.45 -18.85
N THR A 3 9.59 19.57 -17.55
CA THR A 3 10.90 19.67 -16.90
C THR A 3 11.47 18.31 -16.50
N ALA A 4 10.74 17.21 -16.69
CA ALA A 4 11.25 15.87 -16.50
C ALA A 4 10.58 14.88 -17.47
N VAL A 5 11.37 14.06 -18.12
CA VAL A 5 10.87 12.85 -18.79
C VAL A 5 10.55 11.86 -17.68
N PRO A 6 9.31 11.32 -17.60
CA PRO A 6 9.01 10.31 -16.59
C PRO A 6 9.91 9.09 -16.78
N ASP A 7 10.36 8.50 -15.68
CA ASP A 7 11.19 7.30 -15.70
C ASP A 7 10.44 6.18 -16.43
N PRO A 8 10.98 5.61 -17.52
CA PRO A 8 10.30 4.55 -18.22
C PRO A 8 10.16 3.34 -17.30
N PHE A 9 8.93 2.94 -17.08
CA PHE A 9 8.59 1.75 -16.31
C PHE A 9 8.30 0.62 -17.28
N TYR A 10 9.17 -0.39 -17.31
CA TYR A 10 9.01 -1.57 -18.15
C TYR A 10 8.42 -2.70 -17.31
N GLN A 11 7.32 -3.28 -17.81
CA GLN A 11 6.71 -4.48 -17.24
C GLN A 11 6.55 -5.54 -18.32
N LYS A 12 6.97 -6.77 -18.02
CA LYS A 12 6.68 -7.95 -18.85
C LYS A 12 6.01 -8.99 -17.96
N ASN A 13 4.80 -9.38 -18.33
CA ASN A 13 4.07 -10.43 -17.65
C ASN A 13 3.97 -11.67 -18.53
N GLU A 14 4.37 -12.83 -17.99
CA GLU A 14 4.26 -14.14 -18.63
C GLU A 14 3.32 -14.98 -17.79
N ILE A 15 2.26 -15.52 -18.39
CA ILE A 15 1.23 -16.29 -17.70
C ILE A 15 1.06 -17.63 -18.43
N ASN A 16 1.17 -18.72 -17.68
CA ASN A 16 0.90 -20.07 -18.15
C ASN A 16 -0.18 -20.69 -17.26
N ILE A 17 -1.25 -21.22 -17.85
CA ILE A 17 -2.36 -21.84 -17.13
C ILE A 17 -2.69 -23.16 -17.80
N ALA A 18 -2.80 -24.22 -17.00
CA ALA A 18 -3.35 -25.50 -17.41
C ALA A 18 -4.61 -25.75 -16.59
N LYS A 19 -5.71 -26.12 -17.25
CA LYS A 19 -6.99 -26.45 -16.62
C LYS A 19 -7.48 -27.79 -17.14
N TYR A 20 -7.95 -28.62 -16.21
CA TYR A 20 -8.60 -29.89 -16.47
C TYR A 20 -10.00 -29.89 -15.86
N THR A 21 -10.98 -30.43 -16.58
CA THR A 21 -12.31 -30.71 -16.04
C THR A 21 -12.70 -32.12 -16.50
N GLY A 22 -12.95 -33.02 -15.55
CA GLY A 22 -13.36 -34.40 -15.77
C GLY A 22 -14.72 -34.66 -15.17
N TYR A 23 -15.66 -35.12 -15.97
CA TYR A 23 -16.97 -35.62 -15.52
C TYR A 23 -16.80 -37.10 -15.15
N LEU A 24 -16.56 -37.34 -13.85
CA LEU A 24 -16.27 -38.69 -13.34
C LEU A 24 -17.52 -39.58 -13.36
N THR A 25 -18.67 -38.96 -13.09
CA THR A 25 -20.02 -39.53 -13.27
C THR A 25 -20.99 -38.44 -13.71
N ASP A 26 -22.25 -38.76 -13.95
CA ASP A 26 -23.30 -37.76 -14.25
C ASP A 26 -23.51 -36.72 -13.15
N THR A 27 -23.08 -37.02 -11.92
CA THR A 27 -23.27 -36.16 -10.75
C THR A 27 -21.97 -35.70 -10.10
N LEU A 28 -20.81 -36.23 -10.53
CA LEU A 28 -19.52 -35.97 -9.90
C LEU A 28 -18.53 -35.38 -10.91
N THR A 29 -18.08 -34.14 -10.65
CA THR A 29 -17.15 -33.43 -11.50
C THR A 29 -15.86 -33.11 -10.73
N LEU A 30 -14.71 -33.40 -11.32
CA LEU A 30 -13.39 -32.99 -10.85
C LEU A 30 -12.86 -31.85 -11.72
N SER A 31 -12.50 -30.74 -11.10
CA SER A 31 -11.81 -29.63 -11.74
C SER A 31 -10.44 -29.43 -11.11
N ALA A 32 -9.40 -29.32 -11.94
CA ALA A 32 -8.05 -29.02 -11.49
C ALA A 32 -7.47 -27.87 -12.33
N MET A 33 -6.78 -26.98 -11.68
CA MET A 33 -6.10 -25.86 -12.32
C MET A 33 -4.70 -25.67 -11.74
N TYR A 34 -3.72 -25.52 -12.60
CA TYR A 34 -2.39 -25.05 -12.24
C TYR A 34 -2.05 -23.82 -13.06
N GLY A 35 -1.53 -22.78 -12.40
CA GLY A 35 -1.11 -21.55 -13.05
C GLY A 35 0.22 -21.05 -12.52
N GLU A 36 0.99 -20.47 -13.41
CA GLU A 36 2.22 -19.75 -13.09
C GLU A 36 2.19 -18.39 -13.79
N SER A 37 2.47 -17.32 -13.03
CA SER A 37 2.67 -15.96 -13.57
C SER A 37 4.02 -15.43 -13.14
N THR A 38 4.74 -14.81 -14.06
CA THR A 38 6.01 -14.12 -13.80
C THR A 38 5.90 -12.70 -14.30
N LEU A 39 6.08 -11.73 -13.40
CA LEU A 39 6.09 -10.30 -13.70
C LEU A 39 7.52 -9.77 -13.52
N HIS A 40 8.12 -9.30 -14.60
CA HIS A 40 9.37 -8.54 -14.56
C HIS A 40 9.05 -7.04 -14.47
N LYS A 41 9.68 -6.35 -13.53
CA LYS A 41 9.55 -4.90 -13.31
C LYS A 41 10.93 -4.26 -13.43
N ARG A 42 11.06 -3.27 -14.30
CA ARG A 42 12.30 -2.49 -14.44
C ARG A 42 11.96 -1.01 -14.57
N GLN A 43 12.57 -0.23 -13.70
CA GLN A 43 12.49 1.24 -13.75
C GLN A 43 13.88 1.79 -13.48
N ILE A 44 14.47 2.42 -14.47
CA ILE A 44 15.77 3.07 -14.38
C ILE A 44 15.60 4.43 -15.03
N ASN A 45 15.87 5.49 -14.27
CA ASN A 45 15.87 6.83 -14.81
C ASN A 45 16.89 6.93 -15.94
N PRO A 46 16.50 7.28 -17.19
CA PRO A 46 17.42 7.37 -18.32
C PRO A 46 18.47 8.49 -18.15
N SER A 47 18.25 9.42 -17.22
CA SER A 47 19.19 10.47 -16.87
C SER A 47 20.26 10.03 -15.87
N ILE A 48 20.24 8.78 -15.39
CA ILE A 48 21.30 8.23 -14.55
C ILE A 48 22.56 8.07 -15.39
N LEU A 49 23.64 8.73 -14.94
CA LEU A 49 24.96 8.68 -15.55
C LEU A 49 25.81 7.65 -14.79
N PRO A 50 26.15 6.49 -15.39
CA PRO A 50 26.96 5.46 -14.72
C PRO A 50 28.32 6.03 -14.28
N GLY A 51 28.71 5.72 -13.03
CA GLY A 51 30.00 6.15 -12.48
C GLY A 51 30.04 7.60 -11.99
N VAL A 52 28.98 8.39 -12.23
CA VAL A 52 28.85 9.77 -11.68
C VAL A 52 28.01 9.72 -10.42
N PRO A 53 28.47 10.26 -9.27
CA PRO A 53 27.72 10.21 -8.02
C PRO A 53 26.53 11.17 -8.03
N LEU A 54 25.48 10.83 -7.29
CA LEU A 54 24.44 11.79 -6.90
C LEU A 54 24.94 12.64 -5.75
N LEU A 55 24.88 13.96 -5.92
CA LEU A 55 25.34 14.92 -4.92
C LEU A 55 24.16 15.55 -4.17
N GLY A 56 24.33 15.74 -2.85
CA GLY A 56 23.44 16.51 -1.99
C GLY A 56 24.21 17.51 -1.15
N GLY A 57 23.53 18.57 -0.68
CA GLY A 57 24.10 19.56 0.22
C GLY A 57 25.32 20.30 -0.34
N VAL A 58 25.43 20.46 -1.67
CA VAL A 58 26.63 21.05 -2.35
C VAL A 58 26.97 22.47 -1.88
N THR A 59 26.00 23.21 -1.37
CA THR A 59 26.21 24.53 -0.75
C THR A 59 27.03 24.46 0.54
N ASN A 60 27.16 23.27 1.15
CA ASN A 60 27.97 22.99 2.32
C ASN A 60 29.40 22.51 1.97
N GLN A 61 29.81 22.56 0.71
CA GLN A 61 31.20 22.29 0.30
C GLN A 61 32.14 23.34 0.88
N ASN A 62 33.38 22.95 1.20
CA ASN A 62 34.37 23.87 1.74
C ASN A 62 34.81 24.91 0.70
N PRO A 63 34.52 26.21 0.89
CA PRO A 63 34.88 27.28 -0.06
C PRO A 63 36.39 27.42 -0.33
N ALA A 64 37.24 27.03 0.63
CA ALA A 64 38.68 27.02 0.46
C ALA A 64 39.16 26.01 -0.58
N ILE A 65 38.36 24.94 -0.83
CA ILE A 65 38.64 23.92 -1.85
C ILE A 65 37.97 24.30 -3.18
N THR A 66 36.75 24.84 -3.14
CA THR A 66 35.96 25.13 -4.35
C THR A 66 36.17 26.51 -4.94
N GLY A 67 36.95 27.36 -4.28
CA GLY A 67 37.10 28.79 -4.68
C GLY A 67 35.80 29.58 -4.51
N GLY A 68 34.88 29.14 -3.66
CA GLY A 68 33.59 29.78 -3.38
C GLY A 68 32.45 29.37 -4.31
N THR A 69 32.70 28.60 -5.36
CA THR A 69 31.66 28.10 -6.26
C THR A 69 31.48 26.57 -6.05
N PRO A 70 30.29 26.08 -5.65
CA PRO A 70 30.07 24.66 -5.46
C PRO A 70 30.32 23.84 -6.73
N ILE A 71 31.04 22.72 -6.59
CA ILE A 71 31.27 21.76 -7.67
C ILE A 71 30.04 20.85 -7.72
N THR A 72 29.38 20.81 -8.88
CA THR A 72 28.16 20.05 -9.13
C THR A 72 28.30 19.19 -10.38
N ASN A 73 27.36 18.28 -10.58
CA ASN A 73 27.24 17.50 -11.81
C ASN A 73 25.76 17.39 -12.24
N ASN A 74 25.49 16.71 -13.35
CA ASN A 74 24.15 16.56 -13.92
C ASN A 74 23.44 15.26 -13.48
N GLN A 75 23.93 14.54 -12.46
CA GLN A 75 23.28 13.35 -11.94
C GLN A 75 21.98 13.70 -11.24
N SER A 76 20.87 13.13 -11.68
CA SER A 76 19.52 13.44 -11.17
C SER A 76 18.90 12.32 -10.34
N GLY A 77 19.49 11.14 -10.32
CA GLY A 77 18.97 9.99 -9.57
C GLY A 77 20.04 8.99 -9.17
N ALA A 78 19.75 8.16 -8.17
CA ALA A 78 20.70 7.17 -7.67
C ALA A 78 20.13 5.77 -7.58
N VAL A 79 18.81 5.60 -7.67
CA VAL A 79 18.14 4.33 -7.42
C VAL A 79 17.30 3.90 -8.60
N GLY A 80 17.07 2.60 -8.71
CA GLY A 80 16.20 2.00 -9.71
C GLY A 80 15.51 0.76 -9.17
N ILE A 81 14.62 0.20 -9.98
CA ILE A 81 13.93 -1.06 -9.72
C ILE A 81 14.34 -2.07 -10.79
N ASN A 82 14.72 -3.27 -10.36
CA ASN A 82 14.94 -4.42 -11.23
C ASN A 82 14.47 -5.68 -10.50
N ALA A 83 13.16 -5.83 -10.44
CA ALA A 83 12.49 -6.83 -9.62
C ALA A 83 11.75 -7.86 -10.48
N LYS A 84 11.48 -9.02 -9.88
CA LYS A 84 10.71 -10.08 -10.49
C LYS A 84 9.75 -10.65 -9.46
N ASP A 85 8.45 -10.63 -9.77
CA ASP A 85 7.45 -11.34 -8.98
C ASP A 85 7.04 -12.62 -9.67
N LYS A 86 6.88 -13.68 -8.90
CA LYS A 86 6.41 -14.97 -9.37
C LYS A 86 5.25 -15.43 -8.52
N SER A 87 4.17 -15.88 -9.14
CA SER A 87 3.10 -16.59 -8.47
C SER A 87 2.89 -17.97 -9.08
N LYS A 88 2.69 -18.96 -8.23
CA LYS A 88 2.32 -20.33 -8.61
C LYS A 88 1.09 -20.71 -7.85
N GLY A 89 0.06 -21.17 -8.55
CA GLY A 89 -1.21 -21.57 -7.95
C GLY A 89 -1.64 -22.96 -8.41
N MET A 90 -2.18 -23.73 -7.46
CA MET A 90 -2.84 -25.01 -7.72
C MET A 90 -4.18 -25.01 -7.01
N ARG A 91 -5.23 -25.26 -7.76
CA ARG A 91 -6.58 -25.44 -7.24
C ARG A 91 -7.17 -26.76 -7.73
N VAL A 92 -7.81 -27.51 -6.81
CA VAL A 92 -8.53 -28.73 -7.13
C VAL A 92 -9.89 -28.65 -6.46
N ASP A 93 -10.95 -28.84 -7.23
CA ASP A 93 -12.34 -28.83 -6.79
C ASP A 93 -13.01 -30.17 -7.14
N LEU A 94 -13.73 -30.73 -6.19
CA LEU A 94 -14.64 -31.83 -6.38
C LEU A 94 -16.06 -31.33 -6.16
N GLU A 95 -16.88 -31.35 -7.18
CA GLU A 95 -18.30 -30.97 -7.12
C GLU A 95 -19.17 -32.22 -7.24
N TRP A 96 -20.09 -32.39 -6.30
CA TRP A 96 -20.99 -33.54 -6.24
C TRP A 96 -22.44 -33.09 -6.10
N VAL A 97 -23.27 -33.46 -7.09
CA VAL A 97 -24.71 -33.20 -7.10
C VAL A 97 -25.43 -34.35 -6.43
N LEU A 98 -26.09 -34.11 -5.29
CA LEU A 98 -26.83 -35.06 -4.46
C LEU A 98 -28.28 -34.59 -4.28
N GLY A 99 -29.13 -34.93 -5.21
CA GLY A 99 -30.53 -34.49 -5.21
C GLY A 99 -30.63 -32.93 -5.25
N ARG A 100 -31.05 -32.33 -4.14
CA ARG A 100 -31.19 -30.87 -3.99
C ARG A 100 -29.92 -30.19 -3.44
N HIS A 101 -28.85 -30.91 -3.21
CA HIS A 101 -27.58 -30.42 -2.73
C HIS A 101 -26.52 -30.45 -3.84
N THR A 102 -25.73 -29.40 -3.94
CA THR A 102 -24.49 -29.39 -4.72
C THR A 102 -23.34 -29.11 -3.76
N LEU A 103 -22.64 -30.18 -3.38
CA LEU A 103 -21.50 -30.11 -2.48
C LEU A 103 -20.22 -29.82 -3.28
N THR A 104 -19.45 -28.82 -2.88
CA THR A 104 -18.14 -28.52 -3.45
C THR A 104 -17.10 -28.56 -2.34
N ALA A 105 -16.11 -29.44 -2.48
CA ALA A 105 -14.93 -29.48 -1.60
C ALA A 105 -13.68 -29.22 -2.42
N GLY A 106 -12.73 -28.46 -1.87
CA GLY A 106 -11.53 -28.13 -2.64
C GLY A 106 -10.34 -27.68 -1.82
N ILE A 107 -9.22 -27.64 -2.50
CA ILE A 107 -7.96 -27.02 -2.04
C ILE A 107 -7.59 -25.88 -2.97
N ASP A 108 -6.96 -24.83 -2.41
CA ASP A 108 -6.54 -23.64 -3.14
C ASP A 108 -5.22 -23.15 -2.54
N ASN A 109 -4.11 -23.49 -3.20
CA ASN A 109 -2.77 -23.21 -2.72
C ASN A 109 -2.08 -22.25 -3.70
N ILE A 110 -1.54 -21.15 -3.17
CA ILE A 110 -0.80 -20.18 -3.96
C ILE A 110 0.51 -19.86 -3.25
N LYS A 111 1.59 -19.80 -4.01
CA LYS A 111 2.88 -19.29 -3.56
C LYS A 111 3.21 -18.01 -4.33
N PHE A 112 3.54 -16.96 -3.60
CA PHE A 112 4.07 -15.70 -4.14
C PHE A 112 5.54 -15.58 -3.76
N GLU A 113 6.38 -15.26 -4.74
CA GLU A 113 7.81 -15.03 -4.56
C GLU A 113 8.16 -13.67 -5.17
N ALA A 114 8.69 -12.78 -4.36
CA ALA A 114 9.25 -11.50 -4.80
C ALA A 114 10.78 -11.62 -4.80
N PHE A 115 11.39 -11.36 -5.94
CA PHE A 115 12.85 -11.38 -6.10
C PHE A 115 13.35 -9.97 -6.34
N ASN A 116 14.33 -9.55 -5.56
CA ASN A 116 14.94 -8.23 -5.64
C ASN A 116 13.89 -7.10 -5.58
N GLU A 117 12.85 -7.28 -4.76
CA GLU A 117 11.79 -6.29 -4.58
C GLU A 117 12.32 -5.12 -3.75
N GLY A 118 11.91 -3.89 -4.12
CA GLY A 118 12.41 -2.67 -3.52
C GLY A 118 13.26 -1.84 -4.47
N GLN A 119 14.20 -1.07 -3.94
CA GLN A 119 15.07 -0.18 -4.70
C GLN A 119 16.54 -0.63 -4.63
N ASP A 120 17.17 -0.74 -5.79
CA ASP A 120 18.62 -0.90 -5.91
C ASP A 120 19.30 0.46 -6.06
N GLN A 121 20.40 0.65 -5.34
CA GLN A 121 21.27 1.81 -5.56
C GLN A 121 22.17 1.55 -6.77
N LEU A 122 22.07 2.43 -7.78
CA LEU A 122 22.75 2.28 -9.07
C LEU A 122 24.03 3.12 -9.17
N VAL A 123 24.14 4.18 -8.37
CA VAL A 123 25.30 5.07 -8.31
C VAL A 123 25.58 5.47 -6.85
N ASP A 124 26.81 5.87 -6.58
CA ASP A 124 27.18 6.40 -5.27
C ASP A 124 26.41 7.69 -4.95
N ARG A 125 26.15 7.92 -3.66
CA ARG A 125 25.49 9.14 -3.16
C ARG A 125 26.40 9.80 -2.16
N TRP A 126 26.83 11.03 -2.46
CA TRP A 126 27.62 11.87 -1.56
C TRP A 126 26.83 13.08 -1.13
N ILE A 127 26.82 13.34 0.15
CA ILE A 127 26.10 14.48 0.74
C ILE A 127 27.07 15.28 1.59
N TYR A 128 27.17 16.57 1.30
CA TYR A 128 28.03 17.50 2.01
C TYR A 128 27.29 18.13 3.19
N GLY A 129 27.97 18.31 4.29
CA GLY A 129 27.45 18.92 5.49
C GLY A 129 28.50 19.77 6.19
N ARG A 130 28.03 20.53 7.19
CA ARG A 130 28.88 21.39 8.02
C ARG A 130 28.34 21.44 9.43
N THR A 131 29.18 21.15 10.42
CA THR A 131 28.89 21.33 11.85
C THR A 131 30.19 21.41 12.66
N THR A 132 30.20 22.22 13.72
CA THR A 132 31.31 22.26 14.69
C THR A 132 31.07 21.34 15.88
N GLY A 133 29.83 20.87 16.05
CA GLY A 133 29.46 19.84 17.03
C GLY A 133 29.53 18.42 16.48
N ASN A 134 29.05 17.45 17.23
CA ASN A 134 28.91 16.07 16.76
C ASN A 134 27.96 16.01 15.56
N ILE A 135 28.31 15.23 14.53
CA ILE A 135 27.48 15.05 13.33
C ILE A 135 26.17 14.32 13.74
N VAL A 136 26.30 13.29 14.55
CA VAL A 136 25.16 12.59 15.15
C VAL A 136 25.41 12.51 16.65
N PRO A 137 24.65 13.25 17.47
CA PRO A 137 24.83 13.24 18.92
C PRO A 137 24.83 11.82 19.50
N GLY A 138 25.83 11.51 20.34
CA GLY A 138 25.99 10.19 20.96
C GLY A 138 26.54 9.09 20.04
N HIS A 139 26.64 9.31 18.72
CA HIS A 139 27.00 8.25 17.76
C HIS A 139 28.17 8.59 16.85
N VAL A 140 28.24 9.81 16.34
CA VAL A 140 29.30 10.25 15.40
C VAL A 140 29.88 11.58 15.88
N GLY A 141 31.18 11.61 16.04
CA GLY A 141 31.91 12.73 16.59
C GLY A 141 31.89 14.00 15.73
N SER A 142 32.58 15.03 16.21
CA SER A 142 32.71 16.30 15.48
C SER A 142 33.70 16.17 14.32
N PRO A 143 33.40 16.75 13.14
CA PRO A 143 34.33 16.88 12.03
C PRO A 143 35.27 18.07 12.21
N ALA A 144 35.04 18.95 13.19
CA ALA A 144 35.86 20.12 13.44
C ALA A 144 37.22 19.76 14.03
N SER A 145 38.27 20.45 13.54
CA SER A 145 39.64 20.28 13.96
C SER A 145 40.43 21.59 13.71
N PRO A 146 41.67 21.75 14.18
CA PRO A 146 42.48 22.92 13.82
C PRO A 146 42.64 23.13 12.32
N SER A 147 42.69 22.09 11.52
CA SER A 147 42.76 22.14 10.06
C SER A 147 41.38 22.28 9.37
N ASN A 148 40.29 22.06 10.10
CA ASN A 148 38.90 22.15 9.63
C ASN A 148 38.03 22.87 10.67
N PRO A 149 38.31 24.12 11.04
CA PRO A 149 37.66 24.80 12.17
C PRO A 149 36.16 25.02 11.94
N ASN A 150 35.72 25.06 10.68
CA ASN A 150 34.31 25.19 10.31
C ASN A 150 33.56 23.89 10.22
N GLY A 151 34.20 22.73 10.43
CA GLY A 151 33.59 21.42 10.48
C GLY A 151 32.92 20.98 9.18
N TYR A 152 33.57 21.19 8.03
CA TYR A 152 33.09 20.66 6.74
C TYR A 152 33.28 19.14 6.69
N TYR A 153 32.24 18.41 6.26
CA TYR A 153 32.29 16.98 6.10
C TYR A 153 31.49 16.53 4.88
N ALA A 154 31.70 15.31 4.43
CA ALA A 154 30.84 14.63 3.49
C ALA A 154 30.49 13.25 4.03
N TYR A 155 29.35 12.70 3.63
CA TYR A 155 29.06 11.31 3.93
C TYR A 155 28.59 10.55 2.68
N LYS A 156 29.01 9.29 2.64
CA LYS A 156 28.51 8.31 1.66
C LYS A 156 27.23 7.72 2.20
N LEU A 157 26.13 7.91 1.48
CA LEU A 157 24.84 7.31 1.82
C LEU A 157 24.62 6.06 0.98
N ILE A 158 24.34 4.94 1.65
CA ILE A 158 23.88 3.72 1.01
C ILE A 158 22.42 3.49 1.41
N PHE A 159 21.55 3.40 0.40
CA PHE A 159 20.15 3.06 0.56
C PHE A 159 19.78 1.99 -0.46
N LYS A 160 19.72 0.73 0.01
CA LYS A 160 19.36 -0.42 -0.79
C LYS A 160 18.33 -1.24 -0.03
N THR A 161 17.10 -1.27 -0.54
CA THR A 161 15.99 -2.03 0.05
C THR A 161 15.63 -3.27 -0.76
N ALA A 162 16.26 -3.47 -1.92
CA ALA A 162 16.00 -4.61 -2.79
C ALA A 162 16.36 -5.93 -2.10
N THR A 163 15.36 -6.79 -1.94
CA THR A 163 15.50 -8.10 -1.28
C THR A 163 14.49 -9.09 -1.85
N SER A 164 14.59 -10.36 -1.43
CA SER A 164 13.66 -11.42 -1.85
C SER A 164 12.83 -11.87 -0.65
N MET A 165 11.55 -12.12 -0.89
CA MET A 165 10.61 -12.55 0.14
C MET A 165 9.61 -13.53 -0.48
N SER A 166 8.92 -14.30 0.35
CA SER A 166 7.87 -15.20 -0.12
C SER A 166 6.68 -15.28 0.81
N LEU A 167 5.52 -15.61 0.22
CA LEU A 167 4.27 -15.88 0.90
C LEU A 167 3.73 -17.23 0.39
N ASP A 168 3.51 -18.15 1.31
CA ASP A 168 2.79 -19.40 1.05
C ASP A 168 1.36 -19.25 1.59
N GLN A 169 0.36 -19.34 0.72
CA GLN A 169 -1.05 -19.44 1.08
C GLN A 169 -1.53 -20.85 0.79
N LYS A 170 -2.15 -21.48 1.79
CA LYS A 170 -2.79 -22.80 1.65
C LYS A 170 -4.20 -22.70 2.18
N ALA A 171 -5.16 -23.27 1.45
CA ALA A 171 -6.54 -23.27 1.85
C ALA A 171 -7.24 -24.57 1.49
N TYR A 172 -8.22 -24.90 2.30
CA TYR A 172 -9.23 -25.93 2.00
C TYR A 172 -10.61 -25.39 2.36
N TYR A 173 -11.62 -25.87 1.66
CA TYR A 173 -12.98 -25.38 1.83
C TYR A 173 -14.00 -26.44 1.49
N LEU A 174 -15.20 -26.23 2.06
CA LEU A 174 -16.42 -26.98 1.78
C LEU A 174 -17.56 -25.98 1.61
N GLU A 175 -18.37 -26.18 0.58
CA GLU A 175 -19.58 -25.41 0.29
C GLU A 175 -20.72 -26.36 -0.04
N ASP A 176 -21.93 -26.09 0.48
CA ASP A 176 -23.18 -26.70 0.07
C ASP A 176 -24.10 -25.63 -0.54
N ARG A 177 -24.47 -25.83 -1.78
CA ARG A 177 -25.56 -25.10 -2.44
C ARG A 177 -26.81 -25.95 -2.37
N TRP A 178 -27.69 -25.63 -1.41
CA TRP A 178 -28.89 -26.38 -1.10
C TRP A 178 -30.11 -25.70 -1.71
N GLN A 179 -30.74 -26.35 -2.72
CA GLN A 179 -32.01 -25.95 -3.30
C GLN A 179 -33.14 -26.39 -2.37
N ILE A 180 -33.46 -25.61 -1.32
CA ILE A 180 -34.44 -25.94 -0.29
C ILE A 180 -35.83 -26.13 -0.92
N THR A 181 -36.23 -25.19 -1.80
CA THR A 181 -37.42 -25.28 -2.63
C THR A 181 -37.02 -24.93 -4.08
N ASP A 182 -37.90 -25.08 -5.03
CA ASP A 182 -37.58 -24.80 -6.44
C ASP A 182 -37.24 -23.31 -6.69
N ASN A 183 -37.68 -22.44 -5.78
CA ASN A 183 -37.45 -21.00 -5.87
C ASN A 183 -36.55 -20.43 -4.76
N PHE A 184 -36.01 -21.27 -3.84
CA PHE A 184 -35.14 -20.81 -2.77
C PHE A 184 -33.86 -21.65 -2.68
N LEU A 185 -32.74 -20.99 -2.93
CA LEU A 185 -31.37 -21.51 -2.82
C LEU A 185 -30.70 -20.96 -1.56
N LEU A 186 -30.15 -21.83 -0.73
CA LEU A 186 -29.27 -21.49 0.40
C LEU A 186 -27.86 -21.98 0.10
N SER A 187 -26.86 -21.11 0.28
CA SER A 187 -25.43 -21.46 0.17
C SER A 187 -24.77 -21.36 1.53
N LEU A 188 -24.15 -22.45 1.97
CA LEU A 188 -23.41 -22.53 3.23
C LEU A 188 -21.97 -22.92 2.92
N GLY A 189 -21.01 -22.12 3.33
CA GLY A 189 -19.61 -22.38 3.04
C GLY A 189 -18.71 -22.14 4.25
N ILE A 190 -17.64 -22.91 4.32
CA ILE A 190 -16.56 -22.69 5.27
C ILE A 190 -15.22 -22.87 4.57
N ARG A 191 -14.31 -21.92 4.79
CA ARG A 191 -12.94 -21.96 4.27
C ARG A 191 -11.98 -21.82 5.44
N ASN A 192 -10.88 -22.55 5.39
CA ASN A 192 -9.75 -22.35 6.30
C ASN A 192 -8.52 -21.99 5.48
N ASP A 193 -7.94 -20.82 5.78
CA ASP A 193 -6.70 -20.36 5.19
C ASP A 193 -5.54 -20.49 6.18
N LYS A 194 -4.35 -20.73 5.63
CA LYS A 194 -3.06 -20.58 6.29
C LYS A 194 -2.19 -19.67 5.45
N PHE A 195 -1.57 -18.66 6.08
CA PHE A 195 -0.63 -17.74 5.44
C PHE A 195 0.72 -17.83 6.14
N THR A 196 1.80 -18.02 5.37
CA THR A 196 3.16 -18.05 5.91
C THR A 196 4.04 -17.11 5.09
N ASN A 197 4.40 -15.97 5.68
CA ASN A 197 5.33 -15.00 5.07
C ASN A 197 6.75 -15.27 5.56
N LYS A 198 7.72 -15.26 4.64
CA LYS A 198 9.12 -15.55 4.90
C LYS A 198 10.03 -14.44 4.37
N ASN A 199 11.11 -14.17 5.10
CA ASN A 199 12.15 -13.25 4.73
C ASN A 199 13.11 -13.83 3.67
N ASN A 200 14.17 -13.09 3.34
CA ASN A 200 15.16 -13.45 2.32
C ASN A 200 16.02 -14.67 2.66
N VAL A 201 16.09 -15.07 3.93
CA VAL A 201 16.80 -16.29 4.37
C VAL A 201 15.84 -17.45 4.65
N GLY A 202 14.54 -17.29 4.35
CA GLY A 202 13.53 -18.33 4.47
C GLY A 202 12.90 -18.48 5.85
N GLU A 203 13.21 -17.60 6.79
CA GLU A 203 12.59 -17.57 8.12
C GLU A 203 11.19 -16.96 8.07
N ALA A 204 10.24 -17.62 8.74
CA ALA A 204 8.88 -17.12 8.81
C ALA A 204 8.74 -16.00 9.84
N TYR A 205 8.31 -14.82 9.40
CA TYR A 205 7.94 -13.70 10.27
C TYR A 205 6.43 -13.61 10.53
N LEU A 206 5.61 -14.29 9.73
CA LEU A 206 4.19 -14.50 9.97
C LEU A 206 3.84 -15.95 9.62
N ASP A 207 3.17 -16.67 10.53
CA ASP A 207 2.60 -18.00 10.30
C ASP A 207 1.17 -18.06 10.88
N ALA A 208 0.26 -17.40 10.18
CA ALA A 208 -1.16 -17.32 10.57
C ALA A 208 -1.89 -18.60 10.15
N LYS A 209 -2.17 -19.47 11.13
CA LYS A 209 -2.88 -20.74 10.96
C LYS A 209 -4.36 -20.61 11.31
N ASN A 210 -5.18 -21.55 10.82
CA ASN A 210 -6.59 -21.72 11.23
C ASN A 210 -7.43 -20.46 11.02
N GLN A 211 -7.31 -19.83 9.84
CA GLN A 211 -8.10 -18.65 9.49
C GLN A 211 -9.47 -19.11 8.95
N TRP A 212 -10.41 -19.35 9.86
CA TRP A 212 -11.74 -19.84 9.52
C TRP A 212 -12.64 -18.72 9.00
N ALA A 213 -13.13 -18.87 7.77
CA ALA A 213 -13.94 -17.92 7.03
C ALA A 213 -15.33 -18.53 6.71
N PRO A 214 -16.30 -18.44 7.63
CA PRO A 214 -17.67 -18.87 7.35
C PRO A 214 -18.32 -17.92 6.35
N ARG A 215 -19.18 -18.48 5.49
CA ARG A 215 -19.96 -17.75 4.49
C ARG A 215 -21.37 -18.35 4.42
N ILE A 216 -22.35 -17.46 4.35
CA ILE A 216 -23.75 -17.83 4.12
C ILE A 216 -24.32 -16.92 3.05
N GLY A 217 -25.09 -17.49 2.14
CA GLY A 217 -25.78 -16.74 1.10
C GLY A 217 -27.13 -17.37 0.80
N PHE A 218 -28.05 -16.58 0.27
CA PHE A 218 -29.32 -17.07 -0.24
C PHE A 218 -29.73 -16.32 -1.50
N SER A 219 -30.51 -16.99 -2.32
CA SER A 219 -31.23 -16.41 -3.46
C SER A 219 -32.65 -16.95 -3.47
N TRP A 220 -33.62 -16.04 -3.46
CA TRP A 220 -35.04 -16.35 -3.41
C TRP A 220 -35.78 -15.71 -4.57
N ASP A 221 -36.32 -16.52 -5.47
CA ASP A 221 -37.31 -16.08 -6.43
C ASP A 221 -38.67 -16.01 -5.71
N VAL A 222 -39.06 -14.81 -5.29
CA VAL A 222 -40.21 -14.58 -4.40
C VAL A 222 -41.52 -15.08 -4.99
N ASN A 223 -41.70 -14.87 -6.30
CA ASN A 223 -42.92 -15.21 -7.02
C ASN A 223 -42.87 -16.60 -7.71
N GLY A 224 -41.65 -17.16 -7.83
CA GLY A 224 -41.43 -18.42 -8.55
C GLY A 224 -41.50 -18.30 -10.09
N ASP A 225 -41.51 -17.09 -10.61
CA ASP A 225 -41.62 -16.78 -12.06
C ASP A 225 -40.45 -15.93 -12.57
N ALA A 226 -39.39 -15.80 -11.79
CA ALA A 226 -38.21 -14.97 -12.03
C ALA A 226 -38.51 -13.46 -12.12
N SER A 227 -39.70 -13.01 -11.73
CA SER A 227 -40.07 -11.59 -11.78
C SER A 227 -39.53 -10.78 -10.60
N MET A 228 -39.25 -11.44 -9.48
CA MET A 228 -38.71 -10.80 -8.28
C MET A 228 -37.74 -11.72 -7.52
N LYS A 229 -36.48 -11.29 -7.44
CA LYS A 229 -35.44 -11.99 -6.68
C LYS A 229 -35.01 -11.16 -5.47
N VAL A 230 -34.93 -11.80 -4.29
CA VAL A 230 -34.28 -11.27 -3.09
C VAL A 230 -33.06 -12.14 -2.82
N PHE A 231 -31.92 -11.52 -2.54
CA PHE A 231 -30.68 -12.23 -2.29
C PHE A 231 -29.89 -11.56 -1.18
N GLY A 232 -29.05 -12.34 -0.52
CA GLY A 232 -28.15 -11.81 0.49
C GLY A 232 -26.97 -12.71 0.72
N ASN A 233 -25.91 -12.15 1.26
CA ASN A 233 -24.78 -12.90 1.77
C ASN A 233 -24.17 -12.25 2.99
N ALA A 234 -23.54 -13.06 3.83
CA ALA A 234 -22.70 -12.66 4.95
C ALA A 234 -21.47 -13.55 4.97
N GLY A 235 -20.30 -12.95 5.18
CA GLY A 235 -19.08 -13.73 5.19
C GLY A 235 -17.90 -13.01 5.79
N ARG A 236 -16.92 -13.83 6.21
CA ARG A 236 -15.61 -13.39 6.65
C ARG A 236 -14.59 -13.63 5.56
N TYR A 237 -13.69 -12.65 5.37
CA TYR A 237 -12.66 -12.69 4.35
C TYR A 237 -11.31 -12.30 4.95
N PHE A 238 -10.37 -13.25 4.92
CA PHE A 238 -8.98 -13.00 5.31
C PHE A 238 -8.19 -12.49 4.11
N LEU A 239 -7.25 -11.59 4.38
CA LEU A 239 -6.35 -11.02 3.39
C LEU A 239 -4.93 -11.47 3.70
N ALA A 240 -4.23 -11.94 2.68
CA ALA A 240 -2.80 -12.21 2.77
C ALA A 240 -2.04 -10.91 3.04
N LEU A 241 -1.02 -10.97 3.90
CA LEU A 241 -0.11 -9.86 4.10
C LEU A 241 0.82 -9.76 2.88
N PRO A 242 0.82 -8.64 2.13
CA PRO A 242 1.75 -8.48 1.01
C PRO A 242 3.20 -8.52 1.48
N ASN A 243 4.09 -9.13 0.69
CA ASN A 243 5.51 -9.25 1.05
C ASN A 243 6.18 -7.89 1.31
N ASN A 244 5.81 -6.85 0.57
CA ASN A 244 6.42 -5.54 0.66
C ASN A 244 6.24 -4.84 2.01
N VAL A 245 5.23 -5.19 2.81
CA VAL A 245 4.96 -4.59 4.12
C VAL A 245 6.15 -4.75 5.07
N ALA A 246 6.79 -5.90 5.03
CA ALA A 246 7.90 -6.22 5.93
C ALA A 246 9.27 -6.20 5.22
N ILE A 247 9.37 -5.57 4.03
CA ILE A 247 10.61 -5.64 3.22
C ILE A 247 11.82 -5.04 3.93
N ARG A 248 11.63 -3.97 4.70
CA ARG A 248 12.69 -3.33 5.48
C ARG A 248 12.81 -3.93 6.87
N GLY A 249 11.70 -4.24 7.52
CA GLY A 249 11.66 -4.70 8.91
C GLY A 249 12.05 -6.17 9.11
N ALA A 250 11.76 -7.06 8.15
CA ALA A 250 12.04 -8.50 8.29
C ALA A 250 13.22 -8.97 7.44
N SER A 251 13.79 -8.13 6.58
CA SER A 251 14.79 -8.54 5.59
C SER A 251 16.10 -7.75 5.71
N ALA A 252 17.04 -8.00 4.81
CA ALA A 252 18.40 -7.46 4.85
C ALA A 252 18.51 -6.14 4.06
N SER A 253 17.74 -5.12 4.43
CA SER A 253 17.88 -3.78 3.85
C SER A 253 19.13 -3.06 4.37
N THR A 254 19.66 -2.12 3.58
CA THR A 254 20.80 -1.28 3.95
C THR A 254 20.40 0.19 3.89
N PHE A 255 20.50 0.89 5.01
CA PHE A 255 20.38 2.33 5.10
C PHE A 255 21.45 2.88 6.03
N THR A 256 22.62 3.18 5.46
CA THR A 256 23.81 3.55 6.21
C THR A 256 24.42 4.86 5.71
N ARG A 257 25.12 5.55 6.61
CA ARG A 257 25.90 6.75 6.33
C ARG A 257 27.30 6.55 6.86
N GLU A 258 28.30 6.79 6.05
CA GLU A 258 29.70 6.79 6.48
C GLU A 258 30.26 8.19 6.31
N TYR A 259 30.76 8.76 7.41
CA TYR A 259 31.11 10.18 7.52
C TYR A 259 32.61 10.40 7.42
N PHE A 260 33.01 11.42 6.65
CA PHE A 260 34.40 11.75 6.38
C PHE A 260 34.62 13.27 6.42
N THR A 261 35.80 13.69 6.92
CA THR A 261 36.39 14.95 6.49
C THR A 261 37.13 14.72 5.16
N TYR A 262 37.34 15.77 4.37
CA TYR A 262 37.93 15.66 3.03
C TYR A 262 38.88 16.82 2.77
N THR A 263 39.90 16.60 1.92
CA THR A 263 40.91 17.62 1.56
C THR A 263 40.80 18.09 0.11
N GLY A 264 39.97 17.47 -0.72
CA GLY A 264 39.73 17.80 -2.11
C GLY A 264 38.35 17.38 -2.60
N ILE A 265 37.97 17.87 -3.76
CA ILE A 265 36.74 17.49 -4.48
C ILE A 265 37.11 17.32 -5.95
N ALA A 266 36.78 16.15 -6.52
CA ALA A 266 36.98 15.84 -7.93
C ALA A 266 36.01 16.66 -8.82
N PRO A 267 36.28 16.79 -10.14
CA PRO A 267 35.44 17.55 -11.06
C PRO A 267 33.99 17.09 -11.15
N ASP A 268 33.71 15.79 -10.85
CA ASP A 268 32.38 15.23 -10.80
C ASP A 268 31.66 15.45 -9.45
N GLY A 269 32.35 16.14 -8.51
CA GLY A 269 31.84 16.44 -7.18
C GLY A 269 32.10 15.34 -6.14
N THR A 270 32.86 14.29 -6.46
CA THR A 270 33.26 13.27 -5.49
C THR A 270 34.27 13.83 -4.49
N PRO A 271 34.06 13.72 -3.16
CA PRO A 271 35.05 14.14 -2.19
C PRO A 271 36.30 13.23 -2.23
N THR A 272 37.49 13.82 -2.06
CA THR A 272 38.78 13.12 -2.11
C THR A 272 39.64 13.46 -0.88
N GLY A 273 40.68 12.65 -0.63
CA GLY A 273 41.50 12.82 0.56
C GLY A 273 40.69 12.59 1.85
N LEU A 274 39.91 11.51 1.86
CA LEU A 274 38.95 11.20 2.89
C LEU A 274 39.61 10.72 4.19
N THR A 275 39.16 11.27 5.32
CA THR A 275 39.52 10.80 6.65
C THR A 275 38.22 10.49 7.41
N PRO A 276 37.99 9.24 7.90
CA PRO A 276 36.78 8.89 8.63
C PRO A 276 36.59 9.75 9.89
N VAL A 277 35.36 10.20 10.14
CA VAL A 277 34.99 10.82 11.42
C VAL A 277 34.70 9.69 12.42
N PRO A 278 35.36 9.73 13.61
CA PRO A 278 35.21 8.64 14.56
C PRO A 278 33.77 8.45 15.08
N ARG A 279 33.39 7.22 15.28
CA ARG A 279 32.19 6.84 16.03
C ARG A 279 32.44 7.08 17.53
N THR A 280 31.45 7.62 18.26
CA THR A 280 31.49 7.88 19.69
C THR A 280 30.68 6.86 20.50
N ASP A 281 29.96 5.99 19.83
CA ASP A 281 29.15 4.91 20.39
C ASP A 281 29.89 3.56 20.45
N GLY A 282 31.22 3.56 20.28
CA GLY A 282 32.02 2.32 20.26
C GLY A 282 31.91 1.50 18.97
N GLY A 283 31.06 1.90 18.03
CA GLY A 283 30.95 1.25 16.72
C GLY A 283 32.09 1.62 15.78
N SER A 284 32.22 0.90 14.68
CA SER A 284 33.16 1.17 13.59
C SER A 284 32.46 1.15 12.23
N GLY A 285 33.01 1.89 11.25
CA GLY A 285 32.46 1.98 9.90
C GLY A 285 31.15 2.75 9.80
N PRO A 286 30.26 2.38 8.85
CA PRO A 286 29.03 3.09 8.61
C PRO A 286 28.09 3.11 9.81
N TYR A 287 27.33 4.20 9.96
CA TYR A 287 26.27 4.35 10.95
C TYR A 287 24.88 4.18 10.29
N SER A 288 23.99 3.47 10.97
CA SER A 288 22.57 3.40 10.64
C SER A 288 21.73 3.80 11.85
N SER A 289 20.84 4.77 11.70
CA SER A 289 19.97 5.23 12.78
C SER A 289 18.85 4.23 13.12
N ASN A 290 18.56 3.30 12.22
CA ASN A 290 17.44 2.36 12.33
C ASN A 290 17.89 0.88 12.21
N GLY A 291 19.18 0.59 12.29
CA GLY A 291 19.70 -0.77 12.28
C GLY A 291 19.77 -1.48 10.94
N GLU A 292 19.50 -0.79 9.83
CA GLU A 292 19.56 -1.37 8.49
C GLU A 292 20.99 -1.47 7.97
N TYR A 293 21.71 -2.53 8.36
CA TYR A 293 23.12 -2.79 7.99
C TYR A 293 23.30 -3.84 6.90
N GLY A 294 22.22 -4.25 6.20
CA GLY A 294 22.27 -5.30 5.19
C GLY A 294 22.29 -6.71 5.77
N THR A 295 21.93 -6.87 7.03
CA THR A 295 21.76 -8.16 7.71
C THR A 295 20.28 -8.40 8.03
N PRO A 296 19.79 -9.66 7.97
CA PRO A 296 18.42 -9.96 8.35
C PRO A 296 18.13 -9.58 9.82
N VAL A 297 16.95 -9.06 10.07
CA VAL A 297 16.47 -8.76 11.42
C VAL A 297 16.03 -10.07 12.09
N ASP A 298 16.11 -10.13 13.42
CA ASP A 298 15.53 -11.23 14.22
C ASP A 298 13.99 -11.23 14.06
N VAL A 299 13.48 -12.14 13.25
CA VAL A 299 12.04 -12.20 12.90
C VAL A 299 11.13 -12.45 14.11
N LYS A 300 11.64 -13.09 15.18
CA LYS A 300 10.87 -13.33 16.40
C LYS A 300 10.75 -12.10 17.29
N ALA A 301 11.72 -11.20 17.23
CA ALA A 301 11.61 -9.89 17.86
C ALA A 301 10.74 -8.96 17.01
N PHE A 302 10.91 -8.97 15.68
CA PHE A 302 10.20 -8.09 14.74
C PHE A 302 8.70 -8.39 14.67
N ALA A 303 8.30 -9.67 14.60
CA ALA A 303 6.90 -10.06 14.45
C ALA A 303 6.39 -10.80 15.70
N PRO A 304 5.28 -10.33 16.31
CA PRO A 304 4.68 -10.99 17.48
C PRO A 304 4.27 -12.42 17.17
N SER A 305 4.43 -13.31 18.16
CA SER A 305 4.06 -14.73 18.03
C SER A 305 2.55 -14.95 17.91
N ASP A 306 1.73 -13.98 18.37
CA ASP A 306 0.28 -13.96 18.35
C ASP A 306 -0.32 -12.98 17.31
N LEU A 307 0.48 -12.56 16.32
CA LEU A 307 0.06 -11.66 15.25
C LEU A 307 -1.14 -12.23 14.48
N LYS A 308 -2.24 -11.48 14.47
CA LYS A 308 -3.46 -11.84 13.75
C LYS A 308 -3.40 -11.31 12.32
N ASN A 309 -3.77 -12.14 11.36
CA ASN A 309 -3.87 -11.69 9.98
C ASN A 309 -5.03 -10.72 9.78
N MET A 310 -4.95 -9.92 8.71
CA MET A 310 -6.01 -8.99 8.34
C MET A 310 -7.27 -9.73 7.92
N TYR A 311 -8.44 -9.28 8.42
CA TYR A 311 -9.72 -9.78 7.93
C TYR A 311 -10.83 -8.74 8.04
N GLN A 312 -11.84 -8.92 7.20
CA GLN A 312 -13.06 -8.12 7.21
C GLN A 312 -14.30 -8.99 7.19
N ASP A 313 -15.37 -8.51 7.78
CA ASP A 313 -16.71 -9.06 7.65
C ASP A 313 -17.51 -8.23 6.65
N GLU A 314 -18.29 -8.90 5.80
CA GLU A 314 -19.16 -8.29 4.80
C GLU A 314 -20.57 -8.82 4.92
N PHE A 315 -21.55 -7.92 4.76
CA PHE A 315 -22.98 -8.21 4.68
C PHE A 315 -23.56 -7.53 3.46
N ILE A 316 -24.30 -8.27 2.65
CA ILE A 316 -25.01 -7.79 1.48
C ILE A 316 -26.46 -8.27 1.54
N LEU A 317 -27.39 -7.36 1.26
CA LEU A 317 -28.80 -7.66 1.04
C LEU A 317 -29.25 -6.91 -0.20
N GLY A 318 -29.93 -7.61 -1.12
CA GLY A 318 -30.40 -7.00 -2.34
C GLY A 318 -31.72 -7.57 -2.85
N MET A 319 -32.33 -6.83 -3.74
CA MET A 319 -33.51 -7.25 -4.48
C MET A 319 -33.41 -6.82 -5.95
N GLU A 320 -34.00 -7.62 -6.81
CA GLU A 320 -34.22 -7.33 -8.22
C GLU A 320 -35.67 -7.59 -8.57
N LYS A 321 -36.29 -6.68 -9.31
CA LYS A 321 -37.70 -6.80 -9.73
C LYS A 321 -37.87 -6.41 -11.19
N MET A 322 -38.48 -7.25 -11.97
CA MET A 322 -38.95 -6.91 -13.30
C MET A 322 -40.13 -5.96 -13.20
N LEU A 323 -39.97 -4.72 -13.68
CA LEU A 323 -41.05 -3.73 -13.77
C LEU A 323 -41.90 -3.95 -15.03
N THR A 324 -41.25 -4.37 -16.08
CA THR A 324 -41.82 -4.86 -17.34
C THR A 324 -40.98 -6.01 -17.86
N PRO A 325 -41.43 -6.78 -18.88
CA PRO A 325 -40.59 -7.88 -19.42
C PRO A 325 -39.16 -7.50 -19.82
N ASN A 326 -38.91 -6.21 -20.09
CA ASN A 326 -37.62 -5.71 -20.55
C ASN A 326 -37.03 -4.64 -19.64
N LEU A 327 -37.54 -4.44 -18.43
CA LEU A 327 -37.03 -3.41 -17.52
C LEU A 327 -36.93 -3.98 -16.09
N MET A 328 -35.71 -4.04 -15.57
CA MET A 328 -35.41 -4.51 -14.21
C MET A 328 -34.99 -3.36 -13.32
N LEU A 329 -35.55 -3.30 -12.12
CA LEU A 329 -35.11 -2.45 -11.00
C LEU A 329 -34.34 -3.31 -10.00
N GLY A 330 -33.18 -2.86 -9.57
CA GLY A 330 -32.44 -3.48 -8.49
C GLY A 330 -32.05 -2.51 -7.40
N ALA A 331 -31.97 -3.02 -6.18
CA ALA A 331 -31.46 -2.32 -5.01
C ALA A 331 -30.56 -3.26 -4.21
N LYS A 332 -29.41 -2.77 -3.74
CA LYS A 332 -28.46 -3.55 -2.95
C LYS A 332 -27.85 -2.71 -1.84
N LEU A 333 -27.92 -3.20 -0.62
CA LEU A 333 -27.24 -2.65 0.54
C LEU A 333 -25.97 -3.48 0.81
N THR A 334 -24.83 -2.79 1.01
CA THR A 334 -23.56 -3.42 1.35
C THR A 334 -23.02 -2.79 2.63
N HIS A 335 -22.59 -3.64 3.59
CA HIS A 335 -21.83 -3.21 4.76
C HIS A 335 -20.56 -4.04 4.87
N ARG A 336 -19.39 -3.36 5.00
CA ARG A 336 -18.09 -3.96 5.24
C ARG A 336 -17.45 -3.36 6.47
N SER A 337 -16.80 -4.19 7.28
CA SER A 337 -16.07 -3.75 8.47
C SER A 337 -14.75 -4.49 8.57
N LEU A 338 -13.64 -3.75 8.56
CA LEU A 338 -12.31 -4.28 8.87
C LEU A 338 -12.26 -4.61 10.37
N LYS A 339 -11.81 -5.81 10.72
CA LYS A 339 -11.79 -6.32 12.10
C LYS A 339 -10.38 -6.45 12.67
N ALA A 340 -9.40 -6.68 11.82
CA ALA A 340 -7.98 -6.67 12.18
C ALA A 340 -7.17 -6.11 11.02
N ALA A 341 -6.11 -5.41 11.33
CA ALA A 341 -5.06 -5.02 10.40
C ALA A 341 -3.70 -5.40 10.98
N VAL A 342 -2.71 -5.44 10.12
CA VAL A 342 -1.30 -5.56 10.46
C VAL A 342 -0.61 -4.34 9.90
N ASP A 343 0.22 -3.70 10.71
CA ASP A 343 1.10 -2.61 10.30
C ASP A 343 2.40 -2.68 11.09
N ASP A 344 3.35 -1.81 10.81
CA ASP A 344 4.57 -1.69 11.60
C ASP A 344 4.50 -0.48 12.55
N PHE A 345 5.30 -0.57 13.61
CA PHE A 345 5.46 0.42 14.65
C PHE A 345 6.95 0.69 14.82
N CYS A 346 7.38 1.93 14.67
CA CYS A 346 8.80 2.31 14.57
C CYS A 346 9.22 3.31 15.66
N ASP A 347 8.70 3.16 16.87
CA ASP A 347 9.13 3.93 18.05
C ASP A 347 9.69 2.98 19.13
N PRO A 348 11.01 2.68 19.09
CA PRO A 348 11.62 1.75 20.04
C PRO A 348 11.59 2.27 21.48
N TYR A 349 11.56 3.58 21.71
CA TYR A 349 11.50 4.15 23.05
C TYR A 349 10.13 3.93 23.68
N ALA A 350 9.05 4.19 22.93
CA ALA A 350 7.71 3.89 23.42
C ALA A 350 7.50 2.38 23.63
N LEU A 351 8.12 1.52 22.80
CA LEU A 351 8.07 0.08 23.02
C LEU A 351 8.82 -0.32 24.31
N MET A 352 10.03 0.22 24.54
CA MET A 352 10.81 -0.08 25.75
C MET A 352 10.07 0.39 27.00
N ASP A 353 9.49 1.59 26.98
CA ASP A 353 8.67 2.11 28.09
C ASP A 353 7.47 1.19 28.38
N ALA A 354 6.70 0.86 27.34
CA ALA A 354 5.56 -0.06 27.43
C ALA A 354 5.93 -1.46 27.93
N ALA A 355 7.14 -1.91 27.62
CA ALA A 355 7.70 -3.20 28.04
C ALA A 355 8.35 -3.16 29.43
N GLY A 356 8.46 -2.00 30.07
CA GLY A 356 9.19 -1.83 31.34
C GLY A 356 10.70 -2.07 31.20
N LEU A 357 11.26 -1.68 30.05
CA LEU A 357 12.68 -1.82 29.72
C LEU A 357 13.39 -0.48 29.81
N THR A 358 14.58 -0.48 30.37
CA THR A 358 15.45 0.69 30.42
C THR A 358 16.57 0.54 29.40
N PRO A 359 16.74 1.47 28.45
CA PRO A 359 17.85 1.43 27.51
C PRO A 359 19.19 1.58 28.24
N VAL A 360 20.16 0.73 27.92
CA VAL A 360 21.50 0.72 28.55
C VAL A 360 22.62 0.90 27.53
N ASP A 361 22.38 0.59 26.25
CA ASP A 361 23.37 0.73 25.20
C ASP A 361 22.68 0.82 23.83
N PHE A 362 23.38 1.38 22.82
CA PHE A 362 23.00 1.36 21.43
C PHE A 362 24.20 0.93 20.59
N GLN A 363 24.18 -0.27 20.06
CA GLN A 363 25.30 -0.83 19.33
C GLN A 363 24.86 -1.41 17.98
N ASN A 364 25.52 -1.00 16.89
CA ASN A 364 25.26 -1.48 15.54
C ASN A 364 23.77 -1.36 15.10
N GLY A 365 23.10 -0.25 15.50
CA GLY A 365 21.69 0.00 15.15
C GLY A 365 20.68 -0.77 15.99
N LYS A 366 21.11 -1.45 17.04
CA LYS A 366 20.26 -2.18 17.98
C LYS A 366 20.31 -1.52 19.35
N PHE A 367 19.16 -1.39 19.96
CA PHE A 367 19.07 -0.98 21.34
C PHE A 367 19.29 -2.20 22.23
N ILE A 368 20.13 -2.03 23.22
CA ILE A 368 20.24 -2.98 24.33
C ILE A 368 19.52 -2.36 25.53
N ALA A 369 18.55 -3.09 26.05
CA ALA A 369 17.75 -2.64 27.17
C ALA A 369 17.75 -3.69 28.28
N THR A 370 17.47 -3.28 29.49
CA THR A 370 17.40 -4.16 30.68
C THR A 370 16.02 -4.06 31.32
N ASN A 371 15.49 -5.18 31.78
CA ASN A 371 14.29 -5.20 32.61
C ASN A 371 14.61 -5.01 34.07
N SER A 372 13.60 -4.88 34.93
CA SER A 372 13.76 -4.71 36.40
C SER A 372 14.47 -5.89 37.09
N GLY A 373 14.52 -7.06 36.46
CA GLY A 373 15.25 -8.24 36.92
C GLY A 373 16.73 -8.28 36.48
N GLY A 374 17.22 -7.24 35.78
CA GLY A 374 18.60 -7.15 35.33
C GLY A 374 18.90 -7.96 34.05
N ASN A 375 17.92 -8.57 33.42
CA ASN A 375 18.09 -9.28 32.14
C ASN A 375 18.26 -8.27 31.01
N ARG A 376 19.37 -8.38 30.29
CA ARG A 376 19.67 -7.57 29.11
C ARG A 376 19.08 -8.23 27.85
N MET A 377 18.53 -7.44 26.96
CA MET A 377 17.92 -7.93 25.70
C MET A 377 18.11 -6.96 24.57
N GLU A 378 18.11 -7.50 23.37
CA GLU A 378 18.18 -6.75 22.12
C GLU A 378 16.79 -6.29 21.69
N VAL A 379 16.65 -4.99 21.40
CA VAL A 379 15.42 -4.33 20.97
C VAL A 379 15.64 -3.76 19.57
N ALA A 380 14.79 -4.13 18.61
CA ALA A 380 14.85 -3.63 17.24
C ALA A 380 14.29 -2.21 17.13
N PHE A 381 14.44 -1.58 15.96
CA PHE A 381 13.89 -0.24 15.70
C PHE A 381 12.41 -0.27 15.37
N CYS A 382 11.97 -1.20 14.50
CA CYS A 382 10.57 -1.35 14.08
C CYS A 382 10.04 -2.73 14.43
N TYR A 383 8.73 -2.83 14.60
CA TYR A 383 8.01 -4.04 14.98
C TYR A 383 6.67 -4.12 14.24
N MET A 384 6.30 -5.31 13.81
CA MET A 384 4.93 -5.55 13.37
C MET A 384 3.98 -5.63 14.56
N PHE A 385 2.73 -5.21 14.38
CA PHE A 385 1.71 -5.31 15.41
C PHE A 385 0.28 -5.32 14.83
N ASN A 386 -0.67 -5.64 15.68
CA ASN A 386 -2.09 -5.46 15.39
C ASN A 386 -2.60 -4.21 16.10
N PRO A 387 -2.89 -3.10 15.39
CA PRO A 387 -3.45 -1.91 15.99
C PRO A 387 -4.77 -2.18 16.72
N GLY A 388 -4.85 -1.83 18.01
CA GLY A 388 -5.99 -2.10 18.89
C GLY A 388 -5.98 -3.48 19.54
N GLY A 389 -4.94 -4.29 19.30
CA GLY A 389 -4.73 -5.59 19.93
C GLY A 389 -3.66 -5.58 21.01
N SER A 390 -3.33 -6.77 21.48
CA SER A 390 -2.12 -7.04 22.27
C SER A 390 -1.20 -7.93 21.44
N ASN A 391 0.09 -7.69 21.55
CA ASN A 391 1.14 -8.33 20.76
C ASN A 391 2.20 -8.92 21.69
N THR A 392 2.62 -10.16 21.47
CA THR A 392 3.62 -10.86 22.29
C THR A 392 4.93 -10.95 21.51
N TYR A 393 5.90 -10.12 21.89
CA TYR A 393 7.24 -10.07 21.29
C TYR A 393 8.20 -10.97 22.04
N SER A 394 9.16 -11.55 21.33
CA SER A 394 10.17 -12.46 21.89
C SER A 394 11.56 -11.86 21.66
N PHE A 395 12.13 -11.27 22.69
CA PHE A 395 13.42 -10.58 22.63
C PHE A 395 14.58 -11.55 22.89
N ALA A 396 15.65 -11.46 22.11
CA ALA A 396 16.87 -12.21 22.35
C ALA A 396 17.61 -11.66 23.59
N ASN A 397 17.89 -12.51 24.56
CA ASN A 397 18.70 -12.11 25.72
C ASN A 397 20.18 -12.04 25.33
N VAL A 398 20.88 -11.05 25.91
CA VAL A 398 22.31 -10.84 25.69
C VAL A 398 23.08 -10.81 27.01
N ASP A 399 24.34 -11.16 26.96
CA ASP A 399 25.28 -11.07 28.12
C ASP A 399 25.76 -9.62 28.33
N ALA A 400 26.64 -9.42 29.30
CA ALA A 400 27.23 -8.11 29.63
C ALA A 400 28.05 -7.51 28.47
N SER A 401 28.51 -8.34 27.53
CA SER A 401 29.23 -7.94 26.31
C SER A 401 28.34 -7.79 25.10
N ASN A 402 27.01 -7.82 25.27
CA ASN A 402 25.99 -7.75 24.25
C ASN A 402 25.98 -8.94 23.24
N ASN A 403 26.54 -10.10 23.62
CA ASN A 403 26.45 -11.31 22.79
C ASN A 403 25.17 -12.09 23.12
N PRO A 404 24.50 -12.68 22.13
CA PRO A 404 23.31 -13.51 22.34
C PRO A 404 23.60 -14.69 23.28
N THR A 405 22.76 -14.89 24.31
CA THR A 405 22.85 -16.00 25.24
C THR A 405 22.17 -17.29 24.76
N GLY A 406 21.45 -17.22 23.66
CA GLY A 406 20.61 -18.31 23.16
C GLY A 406 19.23 -18.42 23.85
N THR A 407 18.97 -17.63 24.89
CA THR A 407 17.67 -17.57 25.58
C THR A 407 16.85 -16.36 25.11
N ARG A 408 15.56 -16.36 25.42
CA ARG A 408 14.64 -15.28 25.01
C ARG A 408 13.70 -14.89 26.16
N THR A 409 13.22 -13.67 26.10
CA THR A 409 12.21 -13.14 27.03
C THR A 409 10.98 -12.70 26.22
N ASP A 410 9.84 -13.28 26.54
CA ASP A 410 8.56 -12.93 25.89
C ASP A 410 7.86 -11.84 26.71
N ILE A 411 7.48 -10.75 26.04
CA ILE A 411 6.78 -9.62 26.66
C ILE A 411 5.52 -9.33 25.84
N LYS A 412 4.38 -9.28 26.53
CA LYS A 412 3.09 -8.93 25.94
C LYS A 412 2.80 -7.45 26.15
N ILE A 413 2.57 -6.73 25.03
CA ILE A 413 2.34 -5.29 24.99
C ILE A 413 1.02 -5.03 24.24
N SER A 414 0.16 -4.21 24.82
CA SER A 414 -1.06 -3.75 24.15
C SER A 414 -0.80 -2.48 23.33
N SER A 415 -1.60 -2.24 22.28
CA SER A 415 -1.53 -1.00 21.50
C SER A 415 -1.75 0.25 22.37
N ALA A 416 -2.58 0.16 23.43
CA ALA A 416 -2.79 1.26 24.36
C ALA A 416 -1.53 1.61 25.15
N GLN A 417 -0.72 0.61 25.54
CA GLN A 417 0.58 0.85 26.20
C GLN A 417 1.59 1.52 25.26
N LEU A 418 1.46 1.29 23.93
CA LEU A 418 2.24 1.99 22.90
C LEU A 418 1.71 3.40 22.59
N GLY A 419 0.70 3.88 23.32
CA GLY A 419 0.12 5.22 23.17
C GLY A 419 -1.01 5.34 22.13
N PHE A 420 -1.46 4.24 21.51
CA PHE A 420 -2.56 4.27 20.56
C PHE A 420 -3.92 4.24 21.27
N ASP A 421 -4.61 5.36 21.27
CA ASP A 421 -5.95 5.50 21.89
C ASP A 421 -7.03 4.69 21.18
N GLN A 422 -6.83 4.39 19.90
CA GLN A 422 -7.81 3.70 19.06
C GLN A 422 -7.14 2.57 18.27
N GLY A 423 -7.86 1.46 18.15
CA GLY A 423 -7.51 0.41 17.21
C GLY A 423 -7.91 0.74 15.78
N VAL A 424 -7.62 -0.19 14.87
CA VAL A 424 -8.00 -0.07 13.47
C VAL A 424 -9.52 0.04 13.32
N LYS A 425 -9.96 0.99 12.50
CA LYS A 425 -11.35 1.20 12.13
C LYS A 425 -11.43 1.47 10.64
N ARG A 426 -12.18 0.65 9.91
CA ARG A 426 -12.57 0.92 8.54
C ARG A 426 -13.92 0.30 8.26
N THR A 427 -14.88 1.13 7.90
CA THR A 427 -16.23 0.72 7.55
C THR A 427 -16.62 1.29 6.20
N TYR A 428 -17.31 0.49 5.42
CA TYR A 428 -17.92 0.89 4.16
C TYR A 428 -19.40 0.51 4.19
N VAL A 429 -20.26 1.48 3.91
CA VAL A 429 -21.70 1.27 3.74
C VAL A 429 -22.12 1.85 2.41
N ALA A 430 -22.86 1.09 1.61
CA ALA A 430 -23.36 1.55 0.32
C ALA A 430 -24.78 1.08 0.06
N LEU A 431 -25.57 1.96 -0.56
CA LEU A 431 -26.83 1.66 -1.21
C LEU A 431 -26.62 1.83 -2.72
N ASP A 432 -26.72 0.74 -3.46
CA ASP A 432 -26.72 0.72 -4.91
C ASP A 432 -28.15 0.58 -5.41
N LEU A 433 -28.57 1.47 -6.31
CA LEU A 433 -29.85 1.41 -7.05
C LEU A 433 -29.52 1.32 -8.53
N TYR A 434 -30.23 0.47 -9.26
CA TYR A 434 -30.02 0.37 -10.68
C TYR A 434 -31.28 0.03 -11.45
N LEU A 435 -31.36 0.59 -12.66
CA LEU A 435 -32.33 0.24 -13.70
C LEU A 435 -31.56 -0.39 -14.84
N ASP A 436 -31.99 -1.54 -15.32
CA ASP A 436 -31.36 -2.27 -16.40
C ASP A 436 -32.41 -2.66 -17.45
N ARG A 437 -32.16 -2.27 -18.67
CA ARG A 437 -32.93 -2.65 -19.84
C ARG A 437 -31.98 -3.29 -20.84
N PRO A 438 -32.00 -4.63 -20.96
CA PRO A 438 -31.16 -5.34 -21.94
C PRO A 438 -31.49 -4.97 -23.37
N TRP A 439 -30.55 -5.23 -24.25
CA TRP A 439 -30.74 -5.03 -25.70
C TRP A 439 -31.91 -5.87 -26.26
N ASP A 440 -32.82 -5.22 -26.94
CA ASP A 440 -34.02 -5.85 -27.52
C ASP A 440 -34.02 -5.85 -29.08
N GLY A 441 -32.87 -5.57 -29.68
CA GLY A 441 -32.72 -5.38 -31.13
C GLY A 441 -32.74 -3.90 -31.54
N LYS A 442 -33.19 -2.99 -30.68
CA LYS A 442 -33.29 -1.56 -30.95
C LYS A 442 -32.50 -0.69 -29.99
N TRP A 443 -32.58 -0.96 -28.68
CA TRP A 443 -31.83 -0.19 -27.69
C TRP A 443 -31.66 -0.91 -26.36
N GLU A 444 -30.63 -0.52 -25.64
CA GLU A 444 -30.36 -0.90 -24.25
C GLU A 444 -30.07 0.34 -23.42
N ALA A 445 -30.31 0.26 -22.13
CA ALA A 445 -29.88 1.28 -21.18
C ALA A 445 -29.67 0.69 -19.79
N ARG A 446 -28.64 1.18 -19.10
CA ARG A 446 -28.44 0.91 -17.68
C ARG A 446 -28.09 2.19 -16.95
N ILE A 447 -28.73 2.37 -15.80
CA ILE A 447 -28.51 3.48 -14.88
C ILE A 447 -28.14 2.87 -13.53
N ASP A 448 -26.99 3.21 -13.01
CA ASP A 448 -26.52 2.79 -11.69
C ASP A 448 -26.30 4.04 -10.82
N TYR A 449 -26.88 4.06 -9.65
CA TYR A 449 -26.65 5.10 -8.64
C TYR A 449 -26.17 4.46 -7.35
N THR A 450 -25.01 4.90 -6.86
CA THR A 450 -24.45 4.47 -5.58
C THR A 450 -24.38 5.65 -4.63
N PHE A 451 -25.02 5.51 -3.46
CA PHE A 451 -24.75 6.32 -2.29
C PHE A 451 -23.86 5.53 -1.33
N SER A 452 -22.69 6.05 -0.99
CA SER A 452 -21.77 5.31 -0.12
C SER A 452 -21.04 6.19 0.89
N LYS A 453 -20.57 5.55 1.97
CA LYS A 453 -19.71 6.15 3.00
C LYS A 453 -18.57 5.20 3.28
N SER A 454 -17.33 5.68 3.11
CA SER A 454 -16.10 5.00 3.52
C SER A 454 -15.45 5.81 4.63
N ARG A 455 -15.39 5.26 5.85
CA ARG A 455 -14.85 5.94 7.04
C ARG A 455 -13.90 5.03 7.79
N GLY A 456 -12.87 5.64 8.37
CA GLY A 456 -11.88 4.90 9.14
C GLY A 456 -10.70 5.77 9.54
N ASN A 457 -9.69 5.12 10.10
CA ASN A 457 -8.40 5.71 10.42
C ASN A 457 -7.25 5.06 9.65
N THR A 458 -7.55 4.23 8.65
CA THR A 458 -6.56 3.59 7.77
C THR A 458 -7.19 3.19 6.44
N GLU A 459 -6.44 3.35 5.35
CA GLU A 459 -6.76 2.76 4.04
C GLU A 459 -6.20 1.34 3.91
N GLY A 460 -5.36 0.91 4.82
CA GLY A 460 -4.47 -0.23 4.78
C GLY A 460 -3.03 0.27 4.72
N GLN A 461 -2.18 -0.40 3.97
CA GLN A 461 -0.73 -0.16 3.94
C GLN A 461 -0.29 0.81 2.82
N VAL A 462 -1.19 1.65 2.37
CA VAL A 462 -0.94 2.75 1.43
C VAL A 462 -1.65 4.01 1.94
N LYS A 463 -1.15 5.17 1.55
CA LYS A 463 -1.76 6.46 1.84
C LYS A 463 -2.03 7.21 0.52
N SER A 464 -3.25 7.06 0.01
CA SER A 464 -3.67 7.60 -1.31
C SER A 464 -3.59 9.12 -1.36
N GLU A 465 -3.67 9.79 -0.23
CA GLU A 465 -3.62 11.25 -0.10
C GLU A 465 -2.30 11.82 -0.63
N PHE A 466 -1.19 11.11 -0.41
CA PHE A 466 0.12 11.46 -0.96
C PHE A 466 0.39 10.89 -2.35
N GLY A 467 -0.59 10.20 -2.96
CA GLY A 467 -0.37 9.44 -4.18
C GLY A 467 0.56 8.24 -3.98
N GLN A 468 0.68 7.75 -2.75
CA GLN A 468 1.53 6.64 -2.40
C GLN A 468 0.99 5.33 -2.96
N THR A 469 1.79 4.66 -3.79
CA THR A 469 1.46 3.37 -4.39
C THR A 469 2.31 2.22 -3.84
N ASN A 470 3.39 2.53 -3.12
CA ASN A 470 4.29 1.55 -2.52
C ASN A 470 3.88 1.27 -1.08
N ILE A 471 3.47 0.05 -0.80
CA ILE A 471 2.94 -0.41 0.49
C ILE A 471 3.98 -0.48 1.62
N SER A 472 5.26 -0.35 1.35
CA SER A 472 6.32 -0.36 2.38
C SER A 472 6.74 1.04 2.85
N LYS A 473 5.96 2.06 2.55
CA LYS A 473 6.30 3.48 2.84
C LYS A 473 5.19 4.23 3.57
N THR A 474 4.18 3.56 4.07
CA THR A 474 3.18 4.24 4.89
C THR A 474 3.83 4.70 6.20
N GLN A 475 3.43 5.89 6.63
CA GLN A 475 3.81 6.46 7.93
C GLN A 475 2.72 6.24 8.98
N ASP A 476 1.54 5.79 8.54
CA ASP A 476 0.45 5.46 9.44
C ASP A 476 0.91 4.32 10.37
N TRP A 477 0.61 4.45 11.65
CA TRP A 477 0.95 3.51 12.72
C TRP A 477 2.44 3.43 13.12
N ASP A 478 3.37 4.09 12.42
CA ASP A 478 4.79 4.15 12.84
C ASP A 478 4.94 4.70 14.27
N ALA A 479 4.06 5.63 14.65
CA ALA A 479 4.00 6.17 16.01
C ALA A 479 2.58 6.62 16.37
N ALA A 480 2.26 6.63 17.67
CA ALA A 480 0.92 6.97 18.16
C ALA A 480 0.48 8.40 17.79
N ALA A 481 1.42 9.35 17.77
CA ALA A 481 1.14 10.74 17.42
C ALA A 481 0.59 10.90 15.99
N LEU A 482 1.03 10.09 15.05
CA LEU A 482 0.58 10.11 13.64
C LEU A 482 -0.88 9.68 13.50
N MET A 483 -1.36 8.83 14.42
CA MET A 483 -2.73 8.30 14.39
C MET A 483 -3.73 9.12 15.18
N ARG A 484 -3.29 10.11 15.93
CA ARG A 484 -4.20 11.05 16.62
C ARG A 484 -5.02 11.80 15.58
N TYR A 485 -6.34 11.90 15.80
CA TYR A 485 -7.31 12.58 14.94
C TYR A 485 -7.45 12.01 13.52
N SER A 486 -6.87 10.83 13.22
CA SER A 486 -6.87 10.19 11.89
C SER A 486 -8.25 9.63 11.47
N TYR A 487 -9.21 9.51 12.39
CA TYR A 487 -10.52 8.95 12.07
C TYR A 487 -11.41 9.92 11.30
N GLY A 488 -11.69 9.63 10.04
CA GLY A 488 -12.48 10.49 9.16
C GLY A 488 -13.04 9.79 7.93
N TYR A 489 -13.31 10.54 6.86
CA TYR A 489 -13.64 9.98 5.56
C TYR A 489 -12.35 9.62 4.82
N LEU A 490 -12.26 8.39 4.37
CA LEU A 490 -11.07 7.88 3.65
C LEU A 490 -11.01 8.44 2.23
N ALA A 491 -9.82 8.53 1.65
CA ALA A 491 -9.57 9.12 0.33
C ALA A 491 -10.39 8.48 -0.80
N ASN A 492 -10.83 7.23 -0.65
CA ASN A 492 -11.68 6.52 -1.58
C ASN A 492 -13.19 6.80 -1.41
N ASP A 493 -13.60 7.60 -0.43
CA ASP A 493 -15.03 7.95 -0.22
C ASP A 493 -15.54 8.78 -1.40
N ARG A 494 -16.50 8.23 -2.12
CA ARG A 494 -17.28 8.91 -3.16
C ARG A 494 -18.74 8.84 -2.77
N ARG A 495 -19.24 9.89 -2.12
CA ARG A 495 -20.57 9.91 -1.52
C ARG A 495 -21.68 9.58 -2.49
N HIS A 496 -21.60 10.12 -3.70
CA HIS A 496 -22.58 9.94 -4.76
C HIS A 496 -21.87 9.57 -6.05
N GLN A 497 -22.34 8.52 -6.69
CA GLN A 497 -21.87 8.09 -8.01
C GLN A 497 -23.07 7.74 -8.86
N LEU A 498 -23.25 8.44 -9.99
CA LEU A 498 -24.21 8.12 -11.02
C LEU A 498 -23.45 7.68 -12.27
N LYS A 499 -23.81 6.51 -12.79
CA LYS A 499 -23.31 5.96 -14.05
C LYS A 499 -24.50 5.63 -14.93
N MET A 500 -24.47 6.09 -16.15
CA MET A 500 -25.50 5.79 -17.15
C MET A 500 -24.81 5.33 -18.43
N ARG A 501 -25.28 4.26 -19.01
CA ARG A 501 -24.81 3.77 -20.31
C ARG A 501 -25.99 3.32 -21.14
N GLY A 502 -25.85 3.41 -22.44
CA GLY A 502 -26.85 2.90 -23.35
C GLY A 502 -26.39 2.92 -24.81
N SER A 503 -27.09 2.14 -25.61
CA SER A 503 -26.87 2.06 -27.05
C SER A 503 -28.22 2.09 -27.77
N TYR A 504 -28.26 2.71 -28.93
CA TYR A 504 -29.45 2.82 -29.75
C TYR A 504 -29.11 2.59 -31.23
N ALA A 505 -29.77 1.62 -31.87
CA ALA A 505 -29.68 1.41 -33.31
C ALA A 505 -30.55 2.45 -34.01
N ILE A 506 -29.94 3.48 -34.60
CA ILE A 506 -30.63 4.48 -35.41
C ILE A 506 -31.25 3.79 -36.62
N THR A 507 -30.43 2.99 -37.29
CA THR A 507 -30.79 2.07 -38.37
C THR A 507 -30.06 0.74 -38.18
N ASP A 508 -30.26 -0.23 -39.05
CA ASP A 508 -29.52 -1.50 -39.03
C ASP A 508 -28.01 -1.35 -39.30
N GLU A 509 -27.59 -0.19 -39.81
CA GLU A 509 -26.19 0.14 -40.09
C GLU A 509 -25.58 1.09 -39.09
N TRP A 510 -26.38 1.90 -38.39
CA TRP A 510 -25.91 2.95 -37.49
C TRP A 510 -26.27 2.66 -36.05
N LEU A 511 -25.25 2.55 -35.20
CA LEU A 511 -25.37 2.40 -33.76
C LEU A 511 -24.75 3.61 -33.08
N VAL A 512 -25.51 4.29 -32.23
CA VAL A 512 -25.01 5.30 -31.31
C VAL A 512 -24.95 4.72 -29.90
N SER A 513 -23.87 5.01 -29.15
CA SER A 513 -23.72 4.61 -27.76
C SER A 513 -23.29 5.82 -26.90
N GLY A 514 -23.67 5.80 -25.64
CA GLY A 514 -23.31 6.85 -24.71
C GLY A 514 -22.97 6.31 -23.31
N ASN A 515 -22.07 7.00 -22.64
CA ASN A 515 -21.74 6.75 -21.25
C ASN A 515 -21.66 8.09 -20.50
N VAL A 516 -22.34 8.18 -19.36
CA VAL A 516 -22.30 9.35 -18.48
C VAL A 516 -21.84 8.88 -17.10
N ARG A 517 -20.87 9.58 -16.53
CA ARG A 517 -20.39 9.36 -15.17
C ARG A 517 -20.36 10.68 -14.41
N ILE A 518 -21.07 10.74 -13.30
CA ILE A 518 -21.09 11.89 -12.39
C ILE A 518 -20.72 11.37 -11.00
N VAL A 519 -19.65 11.91 -10.42
CA VAL A 519 -19.10 11.42 -9.16
C VAL A 519 -18.79 12.60 -8.23
N SER A 520 -19.21 12.48 -6.97
CA SER A 520 -18.87 13.47 -5.94
C SER A 520 -17.36 13.52 -5.70
N GLY A 521 -16.86 14.68 -5.28
CA GLY A 521 -15.46 14.90 -5.00
C GLY A 521 -14.89 13.95 -3.92
N ALA A 522 -13.58 13.67 -4.02
CA ALA A 522 -12.81 12.96 -3.00
C ALA A 522 -12.70 13.80 -1.73
N PRO A 523 -12.63 13.18 -0.55
CA PRO A 523 -12.16 13.83 0.66
C PRO A 523 -10.78 14.44 0.47
N ILE A 524 -10.54 15.57 1.11
CA ILE A 524 -9.24 16.22 1.22
C ILE A 524 -8.88 16.25 2.70
N SER A 525 -7.67 15.83 3.03
CA SER A 525 -7.06 16.03 4.35
C SER A 525 -6.24 17.31 4.39
N CYS A 526 -5.92 17.79 5.59
CA CYS A 526 -4.88 18.78 5.82
C CYS A 526 -3.87 18.12 6.77
N LEU A 527 -2.65 17.92 6.30
CA LEU A 527 -1.59 17.32 7.08
C LEU A 527 -0.54 18.38 7.39
N GLY A 528 -0.31 18.60 8.68
CA GLY A 528 0.62 19.59 9.19
C GLY A 528 1.52 19.02 10.27
N TYR A 529 2.23 19.88 10.98
CA TYR A 529 3.02 19.52 12.15
C TYR A 529 2.12 19.16 13.34
N PHE A 530 2.60 18.31 14.23
CA PHE A 530 1.87 17.91 15.43
C PHE A 530 1.80 19.07 16.43
N ASN A 531 0.76 19.85 16.38
CA ASN A 531 0.70 21.14 17.08
C ASN A 531 -0.71 21.46 17.66
N PRO A 532 -1.35 20.53 18.38
CA PRO A 532 -2.63 20.82 18.99
C PRO A 532 -2.46 21.77 20.20
N GLY A 533 -3.03 22.96 20.11
CA GLY A 533 -3.12 23.88 21.24
C GLY A 533 -1.98 24.91 21.35
N ASN A 534 -1.39 25.34 20.23
CA ASN A 534 -0.37 26.41 20.16
C ASN A 534 0.95 26.11 20.86
N ILE A 535 1.50 24.92 20.61
CA ILE A 535 2.90 24.61 20.98
C ILE A 535 3.83 25.56 20.22
N ASP A 536 4.88 26.08 20.86
CA ASP A 536 5.90 26.92 20.24
C ASP A 536 6.46 26.22 18.98
N GLU A 537 6.68 26.95 17.89
CA GLU A 537 7.24 26.43 16.63
C GLU A 537 8.60 25.76 16.80
N ASN A 538 9.35 26.11 17.85
CA ASN A 538 10.65 25.54 18.18
C ASN A 538 10.56 24.41 19.21
N ASP A 539 9.36 24.06 19.71
CA ASP A 539 9.20 22.96 20.66
C ASP A 539 9.36 21.62 19.93
N PRO A 540 10.27 20.72 20.35
CA PRO A 540 10.38 19.38 19.80
C PRO A 540 9.06 18.59 19.80
N ALA A 541 8.11 18.94 20.68
CA ALA A 541 6.78 18.36 20.69
C ALA A 541 5.94 18.70 19.45
N ALA A 542 6.33 19.69 18.64
CA ALA A 542 5.67 20.01 17.36
C ALA A 542 5.93 18.96 16.27
N ASP A 543 7.01 18.20 16.41
CA ASP A 543 7.34 17.06 15.53
C ASP A 543 7.92 15.89 16.33
N PRO A 544 7.09 15.22 17.16
CA PRO A 544 7.57 14.27 18.17
C PRO A 544 8.27 13.04 17.58
N VAL A 545 8.09 12.74 16.31
CA VAL A 545 8.73 11.58 15.65
C VAL A 545 9.49 11.95 14.37
N GLY A 546 9.66 13.25 14.07
CA GLY A 546 10.51 13.71 12.96
C GLY A 546 9.91 13.49 11.56
N TYR A 547 8.57 13.44 11.44
CA TYR A 547 7.89 13.22 10.15
C TYR A 547 7.34 14.51 9.52
N GLY A 548 7.57 15.67 10.12
CA GLY A 548 7.14 16.96 9.60
C GLY A 548 5.63 17.04 9.42
N SER A 549 5.18 17.54 8.28
CA SER A 549 3.75 17.70 7.95
C SER A 549 3.05 16.36 7.64
N SER A 550 3.00 15.46 8.59
CA SER A 550 2.39 14.13 8.45
C SER A 550 1.25 13.86 9.44
N TYR A 551 1.00 14.79 10.36
CA TYR A 551 -0.01 14.65 11.40
C TYR A 551 -1.37 15.20 10.96
N HIS A 552 -2.44 14.70 11.59
CA HIS A 552 -3.82 15.16 11.34
C HIS A 552 -4.14 16.46 12.11
N THR A 553 -3.27 17.43 11.97
CA THR A 553 -3.35 18.80 12.46
C THR A 553 -3.00 19.75 11.32
N CYS A 554 -3.52 20.96 11.36
CA CYS A 554 -3.43 21.94 10.29
C CYS A 554 -3.32 23.33 10.93
N PHE A 555 -2.15 23.96 10.86
CA PHE A 555 -1.87 25.24 11.50
C PHE A 555 -2.31 25.27 12.97
N GLY A 556 -1.90 24.26 13.74
CA GLY A 556 -2.25 24.13 15.16
C GLY A 556 -3.68 23.72 15.47
N GLN A 557 -4.51 23.45 14.48
CA GLN A 557 -5.90 23.01 14.65
C GLN A 557 -6.07 21.54 14.30
N ILE A 558 -6.94 20.83 15.00
CA ILE A 558 -7.31 19.45 14.68
C ILE A 558 -7.95 19.40 13.28
N ALA A 559 -7.43 18.53 12.41
CA ALA A 559 -7.86 18.39 11.03
C ALA A 559 -8.19 16.93 10.69
N THR A 560 -9.39 16.47 11.08
CA THR A 560 -9.84 15.12 10.73
C THR A 560 -10.00 14.95 9.22
N PRO A 561 -9.65 13.77 8.66
CA PRO A 561 -9.73 13.51 7.21
C PRO A 561 -11.12 13.76 6.63
N GLY A 562 -11.17 14.42 5.48
CA GLY A 562 -12.38 14.61 4.70
C GLY A 562 -13.31 15.74 5.17
N SER A 563 -12.80 16.73 5.90
CA SER A 563 -13.51 17.98 6.21
C SER A 563 -13.80 18.78 4.93
N GLN A 564 -12.96 18.67 3.92
CA GLN A 564 -13.11 19.28 2.58
C GLN A 564 -13.18 18.20 1.50
N ARG A 565 -13.59 18.59 0.29
CA ARG A 565 -13.68 17.69 -0.87
C ARG A 565 -13.23 18.37 -2.16
N THR A 566 -12.66 17.59 -3.06
CA THR A 566 -12.44 18.02 -4.44
C THR A 566 -13.78 18.30 -5.14
N PRO A 567 -13.79 19.04 -6.26
CA PRO A 567 -15.01 19.24 -7.05
C PRO A 567 -15.62 17.94 -7.55
N TRP A 568 -16.93 17.98 -7.84
CA TRP A 568 -17.59 16.91 -8.58
C TRP A 568 -16.98 16.74 -9.96
N THR A 569 -16.83 15.50 -10.40
CA THR A 569 -16.36 15.16 -11.73
C THR A 569 -17.52 14.69 -12.60
N LYS A 570 -17.53 15.13 -13.87
CA LYS A 570 -18.54 14.74 -14.87
C LYS A 570 -17.79 14.29 -16.12
N THR A 571 -18.19 13.17 -16.69
CA THR A 571 -17.66 12.66 -17.95
C THR A 571 -18.82 12.20 -18.81
N ILE A 572 -18.87 12.66 -20.05
CA ILE A 572 -19.82 12.23 -21.08
C ILE A 572 -18.99 11.69 -22.24
N ASP A 573 -19.23 10.43 -22.60
CA ASP A 573 -18.58 9.78 -23.73
C ASP A 573 -19.67 9.44 -24.77
N LEU A 574 -19.35 9.59 -26.05
CA LEU A 574 -20.21 9.21 -27.17
C LEU A 574 -19.44 8.32 -28.14
N GLY A 575 -20.11 7.27 -28.60
CA GLY A 575 -19.65 6.37 -29.64
C GLY A 575 -20.65 6.34 -30.80
N LEU A 576 -20.14 6.31 -32.01
CA LEU A 576 -20.90 6.10 -33.23
C LEU A 576 -20.22 4.99 -34.02
N VAL A 577 -20.99 3.98 -34.46
CA VAL A 577 -20.48 2.88 -35.27
C VAL A 577 -21.35 2.78 -36.50
N TYR A 578 -20.72 2.73 -37.68
CA TYR A 578 -21.34 2.49 -38.98
C TYR A 578 -20.90 1.14 -39.52
N ARG A 579 -21.88 0.28 -39.86
CA ARG A 579 -21.69 -1.04 -40.47
C ARG A 579 -22.48 -1.11 -41.79
N PRO A 580 -21.87 -0.76 -42.93
CA PRO A 580 -22.56 -0.72 -44.22
C PRO A 580 -23.03 -2.10 -44.67
N ALA A 581 -24.26 -2.17 -45.18
CA ALA A 581 -24.88 -3.40 -45.67
C ALA A 581 -24.13 -3.98 -46.88
N TYR A 582 -23.54 -3.13 -47.72
CA TYR A 582 -22.83 -3.55 -48.94
C TYR A 582 -21.49 -4.29 -48.68
N PHE A 583 -21.05 -4.37 -47.42
CA PHE A 583 -19.95 -5.25 -46.99
C PHE A 583 -20.47 -6.42 -46.13
N ASP A 584 -21.71 -6.82 -46.25
CA ASP A 584 -22.35 -7.82 -45.38
C ASP A 584 -22.21 -7.50 -43.90
N LYS A 585 -22.14 -6.21 -43.56
CA LYS A 585 -21.85 -5.69 -42.20
C LYS A 585 -20.50 -6.12 -41.62
N LYS A 586 -19.58 -6.69 -42.43
CA LYS A 586 -18.22 -7.09 -41.99
C LYS A 586 -17.31 -5.90 -41.75
N LEU A 587 -17.54 -4.76 -42.43
CA LEU A 587 -16.83 -3.52 -42.16
C LEU A 587 -17.52 -2.75 -41.03
N ALA A 588 -16.75 -2.32 -40.02
CA ALA A 588 -17.22 -1.41 -39.00
C ALA A 588 -16.30 -0.18 -38.94
N VAL A 589 -16.91 1.00 -39.07
CA VAL A 589 -16.23 2.29 -38.90
C VAL A 589 -16.74 2.91 -37.61
N GLY A 590 -15.83 3.17 -36.66
CA GLY A 590 -16.16 3.68 -35.33
C GLY A 590 -15.55 5.05 -35.06
N LEU A 591 -16.32 5.93 -34.43
CA LEU A 591 -15.87 7.19 -33.84
C LEU A 591 -16.23 7.21 -32.37
N ASN A 592 -15.24 7.33 -31.49
CA ASN A 592 -15.45 7.46 -30.07
C ASN A 592 -14.91 8.80 -29.57
N VAL A 593 -15.73 9.55 -28.88
CA VAL A 593 -15.33 10.81 -28.22
C VAL A 593 -15.48 10.61 -26.72
N ARG A 594 -14.35 10.56 -26.00
CA ARG A 594 -14.32 10.51 -24.54
C ARG A 594 -14.24 11.92 -23.98
N ASN A 595 -14.91 12.12 -22.85
CA ASN A 595 -15.02 13.44 -22.19
C ASN A 595 -15.44 14.53 -23.19
N LEU A 596 -16.62 14.36 -23.81
CA LEU A 596 -17.18 15.24 -24.84
C LEU A 596 -17.19 16.72 -24.41
N THR A 597 -17.50 16.99 -23.15
CA THR A 597 -17.56 18.34 -22.57
C THR A 597 -16.19 18.93 -22.27
N ASN A 598 -15.10 18.12 -22.34
CA ASN A 598 -13.74 18.50 -21.97
C ASN A 598 -13.64 19.05 -20.53
N ASP A 599 -14.40 18.47 -19.60
CA ASP A 599 -14.36 18.86 -18.19
C ASP A 599 -13.02 18.43 -17.57
N ARG A 600 -12.31 19.35 -16.90
CA ARG A 600 -10.96 19.16 -16.35
C ARG A 600 -10.91 19.51 -14.88
N LYS A 601 -11.82 18.96 -14.10
CA LYS A 601 -11.85 19.19 -12.65
C LYS A 601 -10.64 18.55 -11.97
N VAL A 602 -10.21 19.16 -10.89
CA VAL A 602 -9.18 18.65 -9.98
C VAL A 602 -9.69 17.37 -9.33
N THR A 603 -8.90 16.31 -9.39
CA THR A 603 -9.22 15.00 -8.78
C THR A 603 -8.36 14.68 -7.58
N GLN A 604 -7.19 15.32 -7.46
CA GLN A 604 -6.29 15.20 -6.33
C GLN A 604 -5.50 16.51 -6.14
N VAL A 605 -5.24 16.86 -4.88
CA VAL A 605 -4.45 18.03 -4.47
C VAL A 605 -3.35 17.61 -3.52
N ASP A 606 -2.33 18.46 -3.37
CA ASP A 606 -1.33 18.30 -2.32
C ASP A 606 -1.98 18.59 -0.95
N VAL A 607 -1.80 17.68 -0.01
CA VAL A 607 -2.41 17.74 1.33
C VAL A 607 -1.43 18.19 2.41
N THR A 608 -0.14 18.36 2.08
CA THR A 608 0.91 18.83 2.98
C THR A 608 0.75 20.34 3.17
N SER A 609 0.42 20.77 4.39
CA SER A 609 0.04 22.15 4.64
C SER A 609 1.16 23.05 5.12
N GLU A 610 2.20 22.48 5.74
CA GLU A 610 3.24 23.24 6.44
C GLU A 610 4.64 22.74 6.08
N THR A 611 5.59 23.66 5.89
CA THR A 611 7.03 23.37 5.71
C THR A 611 7.83 23.41 7.02
N ALA A 612 7.29 24.07 8.02
CA ALA A 612 7.69 24.13 9.42
C ALA A 612 6.44 24.46 10.26
N PRO A 613 6.40 24.26 11.57
CA PRO A 613 5.26 24.62 12.40
C PRO A 613 4.76 26.04 12.08
N TYR A 614 3.45 26.18 11.78
CA TYR A 614 2.76 27.42 11.37
C TYR A 614 3.26 28.07 10.06
N THR A 615 4.20 27.47 9.36
CA THR A 615 4.71 28.00 8.09
C THR A 615 4.02 27.33 6.91
N VAL A 616 3.22 28.07 6.16
CA VAL A 616 2.44 27.56 5.03
C VAL A 616 3.33 26.98 3.95
N ASP A 617 3.03 25.74 3.51
CA ASP A 617 3.60 25.21 2.27
C ASP A 617 2.87 25.83 1.06
N ASN A 618 3.62 26.50 0.18
CA ASN A 618 3.08 27.10 -1.04
C ASN A 618 2.46 26.07 -2.02
N ASN A 619 2.71 24.80 -1.83
CA ASN A 619 2.11 23.72 -2.62
C ASN A 619 0.79 23.23 -2.02
N TYR A 620 0.42 23.60 -0.80
CA TYR A 620 -0.82 23.17 -0.17
C TYR A 620 -2.04 23.46 -1.06
N LEU A 621 -2.89 22.45 -1.28
CA LEU A 621 -4.04 22.45 -2.20
C LEU A 621 -3.69 22.66 -3.68
N ARG A 622 -2.40 22.64 -4.06
CA ARG A 622 -2.01 22.65 -5.47
C ARG A 622 -2.54 21.39 -6.18
N PRO A 623 -3.17 21.53 -7.35
CA PRO A 623 -3.61 20.38 -8.13
C PRO A 623 -2.44 19.48 -8.55
N ILE A 624 -2.51 18.18 -8.21
CA ILE A 624 -1.55 17.16 -8.63
C ILE A 624 -2.15 16.18 -9.64
N ALA A 625 -3.48 16.08 -9.70
CA ALA A 625 -4.16 15.32 -10.74
C ALA A 625 -5.44 16.02 -11.22
N LEU A 626 -5.71 15.90 -12.51
CA LEU A 626 -6.89 16.43 -13.20
C LEU A 626 -7.63 15.31 -13.92
N GLN A 627 -8.91 15.52 -14.22
CA GLN A 627 -9.62 14.64 -15.15
C GLN A 627 -8.89 14.60 -16.51
N PRO A 628 -8.82 13.41 -17.16
CA PRO A 628 -8.28 13.30 -18.52
C PRO A 628 -8.98 14.26 -19.49
N PRO A 629 -8.26 14.86 -20.42
CA PRO A 629 -8.84 15.74 -21.44
C PRO A 629 -9.73 14.94 -22.40
N ARG A 630 -10.49 15.65 -23.23
CA ARG A 630 -11.24 15.05 -24.33
C ARG A 630 -10.27 14.36 -25.28
N THR A 631 -10.62 13.12 -25.64
CA THR A 631 -9.91 12.34 -26.65
C THR A 631 -10.89 11.87 -27.72
N VAL A 632 -10.44 11.86 -28.96
CA VAL A 632 -11.18 11.36 -30.11
C VAL A 632 -10.42 10.17 -30.67
N GLN A 633 -11.12 9.06 -30.85
CA GLN A 633 -10.58 7.83 -31.40
C GLN A 633 -11.41 7.42 -32.62
N PHE A 634 -10.72 7.22 -33.71
CA PHE A 634 -11.27 6.64 -34.93
C PHE A 634 -10.80 5.19 -35.04
N SER A 635 -11.70 4.29 -35.44
CA SER A 635 -11.39 2.86 -35.61
C SER A 635 -12.04 2.30 -36.87
N VAL A 636 -11.35 1.39 -37.55
CA VAL A 636 -11.86 0.60 -38.63
C VAL A 636 -11.58 -0.86 -38.32
N THR A 637 -12.62 -1.68 -38.38
CA THR A 637 -12.54 -3.13 -38.16
C THR A 637 -13.18 -3.84 -39.34
N TYR A 638 -12.55 -4.91 -39.80
CA TYR A 638 -13.10 -5.77 -40.84
C TYR A 638 -13.08 -7.22 -40.37
N ASP A 639 -14.25 -7.86 -40.39
CA ASP A 639 -14.45 -9.25 -39.97
C ASP A 639 -14.45 -10.11 -41.25
N TRP A 640 -13.41 -10.92 -41.48
CA TRP A 640 -13.26 -11.78 -42.66
C TRP A 640 -13.88 -13.17 -42.47
#